data_ce2e7d039e8b07d95c1ea06eb3150f95
#
_entry.id   ce2e7d039e8b07d95c1ea06eb3150f95
#
_cell.length_a   1.000
_cell.length_b   1.000
_cell.length_c   1.000
_cell.angle_alpha   90.00
_cell.angle_beta   90.00
_cell.angle_gamma   90.00
#
_symmetry.space_group_name_H-M   'P 1'
#
loop_
_entity.id
_entity.type
_entity.pdbx_description
1 polymer ?
#
loop_
_entity_poly.entity_id
_entity_poly.type
_entity_poly.pdbx_seq_one_letter_code
_entity_poly.pdbx_strand_id
1 'polypeptide(L)'
;MRRRAELESEFSLTDALNTCHAFFLVGIGGAGMSAIARMLHHRKFVVAGSDSNHGQETERLIEEGFNVAIGHTASSVSEFCSNNASVAIVVTDAVSLETSPEISEARRLGIPIFRRSQVLGWMLRPYRIIAVTGTHGKTTTTGMLGAGLIAAGLDPLVVVGAPVIDWQGPVREGNGPFAVVEACEAYEAYLDIDPFVVLLTNLEPDHLDYHETYENLRDSMVRFVSKIPTEGGLVYCADDRGAAEIAELTDVRCLPYGLSDAWLQQISNKFDLGIDAKNSDAGKALRLNLPGDHNRMNATGALASASLLTSDDQDIDLNMVEMGIARFNGAERRLQILLDGPITVVDDYAHHPSEISASLSALRERFPNRRLIVVFQPHLYSRTAEHLDEFASTLSTADLVVLTDIYPAREAPIPGVSSARIAEKVTAKMLYVPSRHLLPRKIKQLLQPGDVVVGMGAGTIQEFSPELIREMERDARPHREVIVCYGGDSSEREVSILSGRAIGQALRRKGHQVTMVDMTELLLRKGSVLDFTGTIRPDVAFLAVHGTHAEDGAIQGLFELLHIPYTGSGILASALAIDKNRTKKILSDSGILVPAGQFLSNKADIHIQAPAIVKPNREGSTVGLTFAKTQEDIIEGVTKAMQYPGGCLIEEWIQGVEISVPVLCGKALPPVEIRPLVGEYDFANKYTPGATIEICPAEISQLHLEKAQKIAETAHSVLGCEGASRTDMIVRGDEIYVLEVNTLPGMTSTSLLPNSAKTAGINFDDLCEILMEDAISRHGNASSS
;
A
#
# COMPACT_ATOMS: atom_id res chain seq x y z
N MET A 1 20.48 10.94 16.08
CA MET A 1 19.55 11.86 15.36
C MET A 1 19.80 13.29 15.83
N ARG A 2 19.54 14.31 14.98
CA ARG A 2 19.68 15.73 15.39
C ARG A 2 18.52 16.12 16.30
N ARG A 3 18.81 16.88 17.36
CA ARG A 3 17.77 17.43 18.25
C ARG A 3 16.91 18.47 17.52
N ARG A 4 15.66 18.65 17.97
CA ARG A 4 14.73 19.64 17.40
C ARG A 4 15.36 21.02 17.21
N ALA A 5 16.09 21.53 18.19
CA ALA A 5 16.75 22.84 18.12
C ALA A 5 17.78 22.97 16.98
N GLU A 6 18.42 21.85 16.57
CA GLU A 6 19.35 21.82 15.45
C GLU A 6 18.63 21.80 14.10
N LEU A 7 17.40 21.27 14.08
CA LEU A 7 16.56 21.15 12.88
C LEU A 7 15.71 22.41 12.64
N GLU A 8 15.38 23.18 13.67
CA GLU A 8 14.50 24.36 13.57
C GLU A 8 15.02 25.41 12.55
N SER A 9 16.33 25.55 12.40
CA SER A 9 16.93 26.48 11.43
C SER A 9 16.74 26.03 9.96
N GLU A 10 16.36 24.79 9.71
CA GLU A 10 16.17 24.20 8.38
C GLU A 10 14.73 24.33 7.86
N PHE A 11 13.80 24.71 8.73
CA PHE A 11 12.39 24.87 8.42
C PHE A 11 11.95 26.33 8.38
N SER A 12 10.93 26.60 7.61
CA SER A 12 10.32 27.93 7.53
C SER A 12 9.49 28.23 8.80
N LEU A 13 9.38 29.52 9.11
CA LEU A 13 8.52 29.96 10.22
C LEU A 13 7.07 29.63 9.96
N THR A 14 6.37 29.12 10.96
CA THR A 14 4.96 28.65 10.86
C THR A 14 4.01 29.75 10.35
N ASP A 15 4.29 31.01 10.64
CA ASP A 15 3.44 32.13 10.18
C ASP A 15 3.44 32.30 8.65
N ALA A 16 4.47 31.81 7.95
CA ALA A 16 4.49 31.81 6.48
C ALA A 16 3.39 30.91 5.88
N LEU A 17 2.86 29.94 6.65
CA LEU A 17 1.73 29.09 6.24
C LEU A 17 0.47 29.91 5.91
N ASN A 18 0.27 31.07 6.57
CA ASN A 18 -0.88 31.93 6.34
C ASN A 18 -0.98 32.47 4.90
N THR A 19 0.12 32.46 4.15
CA THR A 19 0.18 32.93 2.75
C THR A 19 0.15 31.80 1.73
N CYS A 20 0.19 30.53 2.18
CA CYS A 20 0.23 29.36 1.30
C CYS A 20 -1.19 28.94 0.91
N HIS A 21 -1.36 28.56 -0.36
CA HIS A 21 -2.63 28.10 -0.92
C HIS A 21 -2.54 26.69 -1.54
N ALA A 22 -1.33 26.18 -1.74
CA ALA A 22 -1.06 24.87 -2.29
C ALA A 22 0.02 24.16 -1.46
N PHE A 23 -0.17 22.86 -1.24
CA PHE A 23 0.69 22.04 -0.38
C PHE A 23 1.13 20.78 -1.11
N PHE A 24 2.44 20.55 -1.16
CA PHE A 24 3.01 19.31 -1.66
C PHE A 24 3.59 18.52 -0.48
N LEU A 25 3.09 17.29 -0.26
CA LEU A 25 3.40 16.46 0.88
C LEU A 25 4.38 15.34 0.49
N VAL A 26 5.60 15.35 1.04
CA VAL A 26 6.62 14.32 0.82
C VAL A 26 6.42 13.19 1.84
N GLY A 27 6.13 11.98 1.35
CA GLY A 27 5.72 10.84 2.18
C GLY A 27 4.22 10.89 2.51
N ILE A 28 3.37 11.24 1.54
CA ILE A 28 1.93 11.49 1.71
C ILE A 28 1.15 10.25 2.20
N GLY A 29 1.61 9.03 1.91
CA GLY A 29 1.00 7.77 2.33
C GLY A 29 1.23 7.40 3.80
N GLY A 30 2.06 8.16 4.53
CA GLY A 30 2.20 7.97 5.98
C GLY A 30 0.93 8.38 6.73
N ALA A 31 0.53 7.64 7.78
CA ALA A 31 -0.73 7.85 8.51
C ALA A 31 -0.97 9.31 8.94
N GLY A 32 0.04 9.97 9.50
CA GLY A 32 -0.09 11.36 9.91
C GLY A 32 -0.04 12.37 8.75
N MET A 33 0.56 12.01 7.62
CA MET A 33 0.63 12.86 6.42
C MET A 33 -0.67 12.79 5.64
N SER A 34 -1.25 11.61 5.48
CA SER A 34 -2.54 11.41 4.82
C SER A 34 -3.67 12.11 5.59
N ALA A 35 -3.60 12.12 6.93
CA ALA A 35 -4.51 12.89 7.76
C ALA A 35 -4.46 14.40 7.43
N ILE A 36 -3.26 14.98 7.38
CA ILE A 36 -3.06 16.39 7.01
C ILE A 36 -3.51 16.66 5.57
N ALA A 37 -3.23 15.75 4.62
CA ALA A 37 -3.67 15.89 3.24
C ALA A 37 -5.20 16.05 3.16
N ARG A 38 -5.95 15.19 3.85
CA ARG A 38 -7.43 15.25 3.92
C ARG A 38 -7.92 16.55 4.57
N MET A 39 -7.32 16.94 5.70
CA MET A 39 -7.67 18.20 6.39
C MET A 39 -7.45 19.42 5.50
N LEU A 40 -6.30 19.50 4.81
CA LEU A 40 -6.00 20.59 3.88
C LEU A 40 -6.99 20.60 2.70
N HIS A 41 -7.26 19.43 2.13
CA HIS A 41 -8.21 19.29 1.02
C HIS A 41 -9.64 19.70 1.43
N HIS A 42 -10.09 19.28 2.61
CA HIS A 42 -11.40 19.67 3.16
C HIS A 42 -11.50 21.20 3.29
N ARG A 43 -10.42 21.86 3.67
CA ARG A 43 -10.33 23.34 3.77
C ARG A 43 -10.08 24.03 2.43
N LYS A 44 -10.19 23.28 1.29
CA LYS A 44 -10.11 23.79 -0.08
C LYS A 44 -8.71 24.28 -0.52
N PHE A 45 -7.68 23.81 0.15
CA PHE A 45 -6.31 23.96 -0.37
C PHE A 45 -6.04 22.98 -1.52
N VAL A 46 -5.15 23.37 -2.43
CA VAL A 46 -4.64 22.47 -3.47
C VAL A 46 -3.61 21.54 -2.84
N VAL A 47 -3.82 20.23 -2.92
CA VAL A 47 -2.96 19.24 -2.29
C VAL A 47 -2.50 18.20 -3.29
N ALA A 48 -1.19 17.94 -3.29
CA ALA A 48 -0.57 16.82 -3.98
C ALA A 48 0.57 16.28 -3.12
N GLY A 49 1.17 15.18 -3.54
CA GLY A 49 2.32 14.65 -2.81
C GLY A 49 3.00 13.49 -3.51
N SER A 50 4.00 12.95 -2.85
CA SER A 50 4.76 11.79 -3.29
C SER A 50 4.93 10.77 -2.16
N ASP A 51 5.08 9.50 -2.54
CA ASP A 51 5.47 8.45 -1.61
C ASP A 51 6.42 7.46 -2.29
N SER A 52 7.34 6.87 -1.52
CA SER A 52 8.27 5.86 -2.03
C SER A 52 7.60 4.57 -2.45
N ASN A 53 6.45 4.25 -1.86
CA ASN A 53 5.76 2.99 -2.03
C ASN A 53 4.32 3.20 -2.50
N HIS A 54 3.89 2.31 -3.39
CA HIS A 54 2.48 2.15 -3.74
C HIS A 54 1.85 1.21 -2.70
N GLY A 55 1.25 1.77 -1.66
CA GLY A 55 0.62 1.03 -0.56
C GLY A 55 -0.87 1.31 -0.44
N GLN A 56 -1.54 0.62 0.47
CA GLN A 56 -2.99 0.73 0.66
C GLN A 56 -3.45 2.19 0.90
N GLU A 57 -2.67 2.97 1.66
CA GLU A 57 -3.04 4.36 1.97
C GLU A 57 -2.84 5.29 0.78
N THR A 58 -1.78 5.08 -0.04
CA THR A 58 -1.61 5.83 -1.29
C THR A 58 -2.69 5.48 -2.31
N GLU A 59 -3.13 4.22 -2.37
CA GLU A 59 -4.28 3.80 -3.20
C GLU A 59 -5.57 4.52 -2.77
N ARG A 60 -5.87 4.52 -1.46
CA ARG A 60 -7.03 5.25 -0.91
C ARG A 60 -6.99 6.74 -1.26
N LEU A 61 -5.84 7.40 -1.11
CA LEU A 61 -5.71 8.82 -1.48
C LEU A 61 -5.95 9.06 -2.97
N ILE A 62 -5.44 8.18 -3.84
CA ILE A 62 -5.68 8.27 -5.30
C ILE A 62 -7.18 8.09 -5.61
N GLU A 63 -7.85 7.12 -4.97
CA GLU A 63 -9.29 6.91 -5.10
C GLU A 63 -10.12 8.12 -4.59
N GLU A 64 -9.63 8.80 -3.56
CA GLU A 64 -10.20 10.05 -3.04
C GLU A 64 -9.93 11.27 -3.95
N GLY A 65 -9.14 11.12 -5.02
CA GLY A 65 -8.88 12.15 -6.02
C GLY A 65 -7.60 12.97 -5.77
N PHE A 66 -6.72 12.56 -4.86
CA PHE A 66 -5.42 13.22 -4.66
C PHE A 66 -4.44 12.87 -5.79
N ASN A 67 -3.65 13.85 -6.21
CA ASN A 67 -2.52 13.61 -7.11
C ASN A 67 -1.32 13.10 -6.31
N VAL A 68 -1.04 11.80 -6.38
CA VAL A 68 0.03 11.13 -5.66
C VAL A 68 1.06 10.56 -6.64
N ALA A 69 2.29 11.07 -6.60
CA ALA A 69 3.41 10.53 -7.35
C ALA A 69 4.05 9.36 -6.58
N ILE A 70 4.32 8.26 -7.27
CA ILE A 70 5.07 7.14 -6.69
C ILE A 70 6.54 7.28 -7.05
N GLY A 71 7.39 7.27 -6.04
CA GLY A 71 8.82 7.62 -6.11
C GLY A 71 9.06 9.08 -5.75
N HIS A 72 10.30 9.37 -5.33
CA HIS A 72 10.74 10.68 -4.92
C HIS A 72 11.58 11.34 -6.01
N THR A 73 11.06 12.38 -6.68
CA THR A 73 11.75 13.07 -7.77
C THR A 73 11.67 14.58 -7.65
N ALA A 74 12.72 15.29 -8.08
CA ALA A 74 12.74 16.74 -8.13
C ALA A 74 11.67 17.30 -9.10
N SER A 75 11.38 16.56 -10.18
CA SER A 75 10.38 16.97 -11.20
C SER A 75 8.98 17.09 -10.63
N SER A 76 8.58 16.23 -9.69
CA SER A 76 7.24 16.30 -9.06
C SER A 76 7.00 17.63 -8.36
N VAL A 77 8.01 18.16 -7.67
CA VAL A 77 7.95 19.48 -7.01
C VAL A 77 7.96 20.59 -8.04
N SER A 78 8.85 20.53 -9.04
CA SER A 78 8.95 21.57 -10.08
C SER A 78 7.63 21.71 -10.85
N GLU A 79 7.01 20.59 -11.23
CA GLU A 79 5.72 20.57 -11.95
C GLU A 79 4.60 21.13 -11.06
N PHE A 80 4.51 20.72 -9.81
CA PHE A 80 3.52 21.23 -8.89
C PHE A 80 3.67 22.73 -8.66
N CYS A 81 4.90 23.24 -8.48
CA CYS A 81 5.17 24.67 -8.30
C CYS A 81 4.91 25.48 -9.54
N SER A 82 5.09 24.92 -10.75
CA SER A 82 4.79 25.63 -12.02
C SER A 82 3.30 25.84 -12.23
N ASN A 83 2.48 24.96 -11.69
CA ASN A 83 1.02 24.97 -11.84
C ASN A 83 0.29 25.68 -10.70
N ASN A 84 0.97 26.01 -9.60
CA ASN A 84 0.35 26.58 -8.42
C ASN A 84 1.16 27.77 -7.89
N ALA A 85 0.45 28.78 -7.40
CA ALA A 85 1.05 29.90 -6.68
C ALA A 85 1.06 29.67 -5.18
N SER A 86 2.00 30.30 -4.45
CA SER A 86 2.06 30.27 -2.99
C SER A 86 2.11 28.84 -2.42
N VAL A 87 3.08 28.06 -2.90
CA VAL A 87 3.27 26.65 -2.55
C VAL A 87 4.03 26.51 -1.24
N ALA A 88 3.69 25.50 -0.45
CA ALA A 88 4.45 24.98 0.69
C ALA A 88 4.81 23.52 0.47
N ILE A 89 6.00 23.11 0.89
CA ILE A 89 6.42 21.71 0.98
C ILE A 89 6.25 21.25 2.42
N VAL A 90 5.59 20.11 2.61
CA VAL A 90 5.39 19.49 3.91
C VAL A 90 6.16 18.17 3.97
N VAL A 91 6.96 17.99 5.00
CA VAL A 91 7.78 16.79 5.14
C VAL A 91 7.48 16.04 6.44
N THR A 92 7.54 14.71 6.37
CA THR A 92 7.56 13.88 7.57
C THR A 92 8.96 13.80 8.16
N ASP A 93 9.07 13.61 9.46
CA ASP A 93 10.36 13.44 10.16
C ASP A 93 11.16 12.22 9.68
N ALA A 94 10.52 11.35 8.90
CA ALA A 94 11.13 10.17 8.30
C ALA A 94 11.99 10.45 7.06
N VAL A 95 11.80 11.61 6.41
CA VAL A 95 12.49 11.97 5.17
C VAL A 95 13.81 12.68 5.50
N SER A 96 14.89 12.25 4.85
CA SER A 96 16.20 12.92 4.99
C SER A 96 16.16 14.27 4.27
N LEU A 97 16.37 15.34 5.03
CA LEU A 97 16.45 16.71 4.50
C LEU A 97 17.70 16.96 3.64
N GLU A 98 18.71 16.10 3.74
CA GLU A 98 19.98 16.24 3.03
C GLU A 98 19.97 15.52 1.67
N THR A 99 19.29 14.35 1.62
CA THR A 99 19.36 13.45 0.46
C THR A 99 18.08 13.43 -0.39
N SER A 100 16.96 14.01 0.09
CA SER A 100 15.73 14.06 -0.70
C SER A 100 15.86 14.98 -1.91
N PRO A 101 15.59 14.47 -3.13
CA PRO A 101 15.62 15.29 -4.35
C PRO A 101 14.55 16.37 -4.35
N GLU A 102 13.40 16.11 -3.72
CA GLU A 102 12.27 17.04 -3.62
C GLU A 102 12.60 18.22 -2.70
N ILE A 103 13.25 17.96 -1.56
CA ILE A 103 13.68 19.01 -0.62
C ILE A 103 14.79 19.86 -1.25
N SER A 104 15.73 19.23 -1.96
CA SER A 104 16.78 19.93 -2.69
C SER A 104 16.19 20.87 -3.75
N GLU A 105 15.17 20.41 -4.47
CA GLU A 105 14.48 21.21 -5.46
C GLU A 105 13.66 22.35 -4.84
N ALA A 106 12.95 22.11 -3.74
CA ALA A 106 12.24 23.14 -3.00
C ALA A 106 13.15 24.25 -2.54
N ARG A 107 14.33 23.91 -2.01
CA ARG A 107 15.38 24.89 -1.62
C ARG A 107 15.88 25.69 -2.82
N ARG A 108 16.13 25.02 -3.96
CA ARG A 108 16.56 25.68 -5.20
C ARG A 108 15.53 26.70 -5.71
N LEU A 109 14.23 26.39 -5.57
CA LEU A 109 13.12 27.25 -5.98
C LEU A 109 12.75 28.31 -4.92
N GLY A 110 13.36 28.28 -3.73
CA GLY A 110 13.03 29.19 -2.63
C GLY A 110 11.64 28.94 -2.02
N ILE A 111 11.10 27.71 -2.15
CA ILE A 111 9.80 27.33 -1.62
C ILE A 111 9.92 27.01 -0.14
N PRO A 112 9.02 27.52 0.72
CA PRO A 112 9.07 27.25 2.16
C PRO A 112 8.80 25.76 2.45
N ILE A 113 9.58 25.23 3.40
CA ILE A 113 9.53 23.83 3.84
C ILE A 113 9.06 23.80 5.29
N PHE A 114 8.09 22.95 5.61
CA PHE A 114 7.51 22.79 6.93
C PHE A 114 7.53 21.34 7.37
N ARG A 115 7.69 21.13 8.67
CA ARG A 115 7.43 19.84 9.29
C ARG A 115 5.92 19.58 9.32
N ARG A 116 5.56 18.30 9.25
CA ARG A 116 4.19 17.82 9.43
C ARG A 116 3.53 18.41 10.69
N SER A 117 4.24 18.40 11.81
CA SER A 117 3.76 18.91 13.10
C SER A 117 3.47 20.41 13.11
N GLN A 118 4.27 21.23 12.40
CA GLN A 118 4.03 22.65 12.24
C GLN A 118 2.73 22.95 11.47
N VAL A 119 2.49 22.19 10.40
CA VAL A 119 1.24 22.33 9.62
C VAL A 119 0.04 21.91 10.44
N LEU A 120 0.13 20.80 11.17
CA LEU A 120 -0.93 20.35 12.09
C LEU A 120 -1.21 21.43 13.14
N GLY A 121 -0.20 21.90 13.87
CA GLY A 121 -0.35 22.94 14.88
C GLY A 121 -0.98 24.21 14.33
N TRP A 122 -0.56 24.65 13.13
CA TRP A 122 -1.15 25.81 12.45
C TRP A 122 -2.65 25.58 12.14
N MET A 123 -3.02 24.41 11.64
CA MET A 123 -4.42 24.07 11.34
C MET A 123 -5.29 24.00 12.60
N LEU A 124 -4.69 23.69 13.75
CA LEU A 124 -5.40 23.55 15.03
C LEU A 124 -5.59 24.87 15.78
N ARG A 125 -4.92 25.96 15.41
CA ARG A 125 -5.00 27.28 16.09
C ARG A 125 -6.44 27.79 16.36
N PRO A 126 -7.45 27.53 15.49
CA PRO A 126 -8.83 28.01 15.75
C PRO A 126 -9.57 27.28 16.88
N TYR A 127 -9.02 26.14 17.36
CA TYR A 127 -9.72 25.24 18.29
C TYR A 127 -9.15 25.31 19.71
N ARG A 128 -10.02 25.00 20.69
CA ARG A 128 -9.58 24.60 22.03
C ARG A 128 -9.13 23.14 21.94
N ILE A 129 -7.83 22.89 22.05
CA ILE A 129 -7.22 21.61 21.75
C ILE A 129 -7.16 20.73 22.99
N ILE A 130 -7.70 19.51 22.89
CA ILE A 130 -7.48 18.43 23.85
C ILE A 130 -6.44 17.50 23.23
N ALA A 131 -5.21 17.58 23.73
CA ALA A 131 -4.08 16.78 23.25
C ALA A 131 -3.93 15.51 24.08
N VAL A 132 -4.09 14.35 23.44
CA VAL A 132 -3.89 13.05 24.08
C VAL A 132 -2.47 12.56 23.79
N THR A 133 -1.67 12.38 24.83
CA THR A 133 -0.27 11.98 24.74
C THR A 133 0.10 10.89 25.75
N GLY A 134 1.29 10.34 25.62
CA GLY A 134 1.84 9.27 26.43
C GLY A 134 2.42 8.15 25.57
N THR A 135 3.10 7.19 26.16
CA THR A 135 3.76 6.11 25.43
C THR A 135 2.72 5.18 24.77
N HIS A 136 1.67 4.78 25.51
CA HIS A 136 0.64 3.84 25.06
C HIS A 136 -0.78 4.39 25.22
N GLY A 137 -1.74 3.85 24.45
CA GLY A 137 -3.16 4.18 24.60
C GLY A 137 -3.63 5.43 23.87
N LYS A 138 -2.73 6.26 23.31
CA LYS A 138 -3.06 7.53 22.63
C LYS A 138 -4.22 7.42 21.64
N THR A 139 -4.08 6.58 20.65
CA THR A 139 -5.03 6.37 19.54
C THR A 139 -6.43 6.03 20.05
N THR A 140 -6.52 5.02 20.91
CA THR A 140 -7.80 4.56 21.48
C THR A 140 -8.45 5.65 22.34
N THR A 141 -7.67 6.31 23.17
CA THR A 141 -8.17 7.38 24.07
C THR A 141 -8.65 8.59 23.27
N THR A 142 -7.91 9.00 22.23
CA THR A 142 -8.32 10.07 21.31
C THR A 142 -9.64 9.74 20.63
N GLY A 143 -9.79 8.52 20.13
CA GLY A 143 -11.02 8.03 19.50
C GLY A 143 -12.19 7.99 20.48
N MET A 144 -11.99 7.46 21.70
CA MET A 144 -13.00 7.41 22.76
C MET A 144 -13.48 8.81 23.16
N LEU A 145 -12.56 9.73 23.39
CA LEU A 145 -12.91 11.12 23.74
C LEU A 145 -13.65 11.80 22.58
N GLY A 146 -13.18 11.62 21.34
CA GLY A 146 -13.86 12.10 20.14
C GLY A 146 -15.30 11.59 20.06
N ALA A 147 -15.50 10.27 20.21
CA ALA A 147 -16.83 9.65 20.20
C ALA A 147 -17.73 10.18 21.33
N GLY A 148 -17.18 10.39 22.53
CA GLY A 148 -17.88 10.98 23.66
C GLY A 148 -18.37 12.40 23.39
N LEU A 149 -17.48 13.27 22.88
CA LEU A 149 -17.85 14.66 22.58
C LEU A 149 -18.84 14.75 21.40
N ILE A 150 -18.76 13.86 20.42
CA ILE A 150 -19.74 13.74 19.33
C ILE A 150 -21.12 13.38 19.90
N ALA A 151 -21.18 12.38 20.78
CA ALA A 151 -22.43 11.95 21.39
C ALA A 151 -23.08 13.08 22.26
N ALA A 152 -22.24 13.91 22.88
CA ALA A 152 -22.67 15.10 23.60
C ALA A 152 -23.05 16.30 22.69
N GLY A 153 -23.02 16.15 21.37
CA GLY A 153 -23.43 17.17 20.40
C GLY A 153 -22.42 18.30 20.17
N LEU A 154 -21.16 18.13 20.55
CA LEU A 154 -20.12 19.17 20.47
C LEU A 154 -19.43 19.30 19.12
N ASP A 155 -19.63 18.34 18.24
CA ASP A 155 -19.10 18.27 16.86
C ASP A 155 -17.60 18.62 16.72
N PRO A 156 -16.67 17.93 17.46
CA PRO A 156 -15.25 18.25 17.45
C PRO A 156 -14.56 17.86 16.15
N LEU A 157 -13.47 18.55 15.81
CA LEU A 157 -12.42 18.00 14.95
C LEU A 157 -11.71 16.89 15.73
N VAL A 158 -11.55 15.71 15.14
CA VAL A 158 -10.81 14.60 15.77
C VAL A 158 -9.70 14.14 14.84
N VAL A 159 -8.45 14.12 15.34
CA VAL A 159 -7.26 13.68 14.58
C VAL A 159 -6.58 12.54 15.33
N VAL A 160 -6.58 11.36 14.74
CA VAL A 160 -6.13 10.10 15.33
C VAL A 160 -4.97 9.52 14.53
N GLY A 161 -4.10 8.76 15.16
CA GLY A 161 -2.93 8.14 14.50
C GLY A 161 -3.26 6.93 13.62
N ALA A 162 -4.49 6.42 13.66
CA ALA A 162 -4.98 5.32 12.83
C ALA A 162 -6.43 5.54 12.41
N PRO A 163 -6.91 4.92 11.32
CA PRO A 163 -8.31 4.99 10.94
C PRO A 163 -9.22 4.48 12.06
N VAL A 164 -10.27 5.21 12.35
CA VAL A 164 -11.29 4.83 13.34
C VAL A 164 -12.46 4.18 12.63
N ILE A 165 -12.96 3.06 13.20
CA ILE A 165 -14.00 2.24 12.59
C ILE A 165 -15.30 3.03 12.40
N ASP A 166 -15.67 3.83 13.39
CA ASP A 166 -16.97 4.55 13.45
C ASP A 166 -17.11 5.64 12.38
N TRP A 167 -16.01 6.24 11.91
CA TRP A 167 -16.03 7.26 10.83
C TRP A 167 -15.07 6.99 9.67
N GLN A 168 -14.54 5.76 9.59
CA GLN A 168 -13.79 5.22 8.44
C GLN A 168 -12.57 6.05 8.02
N GLY A 169 -11.85 6.63 8.97
CA GLY A 169 -10.65 7.42 8.66
C GLY A 169 -9.90 7.90 9.90
N PRO A 170 -8.68 8.44 9.70
CA PRO A 170 -7.87 8.98 10.79
C PRO A 170 -8.30 10.40 11.21
N VAL A 171 -9.17 11.06 10.42
CA VAL A 171 -9.67 12.40 10.69
C VAL A 171 -11.19 12.42 10.61
N ARG A 172 -11.80 13.03 11.58
CA ARG A 172 -13.19 13.43 11.51
C ARG A 172 -13.26 14.96 11.62
N GLU A 173 -13.65 15.60 10.54
CA GLU A 173 -13.89 17.04 10.55
C GLU A 173 -15.18 17.36 11.33
N GLY A 174 -15.12 18.42 12.11
CA GLY A 174 -16.25 18.94 12.87
C GLY A 174 -16.27 20.47 12.85
N ASN A 175 -17.43 21.05 13.11
CA ASN A 175 -17.63 22.50 13.09
C ASN A 175 -17.67 23.12 14.51
N GLY A 176 -17.47 22.29 15.54
CA GLY A 176 -17.46 22.74 16.94
C GLY A 176 -16.12 23.43 17.30
N PRO A 177 -16.09 24.05 18.52
CA PRO A 177 -14.91 24.80 18.94
C PRO A 177 -13.74 23.93 19.46
N PHE A 178 -13.92 22.64 19.54
CA PHE A 178 -12.94 21.72 20.11
C PHE A 178 -12.21 20.89 19.05
N ALA A 179 -10.92 20.61 19.31
CA ALA A 179 -10.17 19.61 18.59
C ALA A 179 -9.61 18.56 19.56
N VAL A 180 -9.84 17.29 19.28
CA VAL A 180 -9.23 16.17 20.00
C VAL A 180 -8.12 15.59 19.11
N VAL A 181 -6.89 15.62 19.61
CA VAL A 181 -5.73 15.33 18.77
C VAL A 181 -4.80 14.35 19.45
N GLU A 182 -4.39 13.30 18.74
CA GLU A 182 -3.29 12.44 19.15
C GLU A 182 -1.98 13.20 19.04
N ALA A 183 -1.31 13.44 20.15
CA ALA A 183 -0.09 14.22 20.26
C ALA A 183 1.11 13.30 20.56
N CYS A 184 1.88 12.99 19.51
CA CYS A 184 2.99 12.04 19.60
C CYS A 184 4.26 12.71 20.15
N GLU A 185 4.93 12.04 21.07
CA GLU A 185 6.20 12.42 21.69
C GLU A 185 7.40 12.23 20.76
N ALA A 186 7.27 11.40 19.73
CA ALA A 186 8.31 11.16 18.75
C ALA A 186 8.74 12.46 18.08
N TYR A 187 10.06 12.69 18.02
CA TYR A 187 10.66 13.92 17.44
C TYR A 187 10.13 15.22 18.03
N GLU A 188 9.56 15.18 19.26
CA GLU A 188 8.95 16.33 19.94
C GLU A 188 7.84 17.01 19.10
N ALA A 189 7.13 16.24 18.28
CA ALA A 189 6.11 16.76 17.37
C ALA A 189 4.98 17.49 18.10
N TYR A 190 4.62 17.06 19.31
CA TYR A 190 3.59 17.70 20.15
C TYR A 190 3.92 19.16 20.55
N LEU A 191 5.22 19.56 20.55
CA LEU A 191 5.60 20.95 20.90
C LEU A 191 5.12 21.99 19.86
N ASP A 192 4.68 21.57 18.68
CA ASP A 192 4.05 22.46 17.69
C ASP A 192 2.56 22.69 17.94
N ILE A 193 1.98 22.03 18.96
CA ILE A 193 0.59 22.16 19.37
C ILE A 193 0.49 23.04 20.61
N ASP A 194 -0.54 23.91 20.67
CA ASP A 194 -0.86 24.72 21.84
C ASP A 194 -2.09 24.14 22.55
N PRO A 195 -1.90 23.21 23.52
CA PRO A 195 -2.99 22.48 24.14
C PRO A 195 -3.77 23.34 25.15
N PHE A 196 -5.10 23.19 25.18
CA PHE A 196 -5.94 23.67 26.28
C PHE A 196 -6.04 22.63 27.41
N VAL A 197 -6.19 21.34 27.03
CA VAL A 197 -6.10 20.19 27.94
C VAL A 197 -5.08 19.22 27.39
N VAL A 198 -4.21 18.70 28.25
CA VAL A 198 -3.36 17.55 27.97
C VAL A 198 -3.89 16.35 28.74
N LEU A 199 -4.19 15.25 28.05
CA LEU A 199 -4.43 13.96 28.65
C LEU A 199 -3.18 13.09 28.50
N LEU A 200 -2.50 12.83 29.61
CA LEU A 200 -1.30 12.00 29.69
C LEU A 200 -1.66 10.60 30.17
N THR A 201 -1.57 9.61 29.30
CA THR A 201 -1.97 8.23 29.58
C THR A 201 -0.92 7.48 30.42
N ASN A 202 0.33 7.59 30.08
CA ASN A 202 1.49 7.00 30.75
C ASN A 202 2.77 7.62 30.20
N LEU A 203 3.92 7.39 30.86
CA LEU A 203 5.23 7.79 30.37
C LEU A 203 6.27 6.72 30.69
N GLU A 204 6.63 5.92 29.69
CA GLU A 204 7.66 4.89 29.75
C GLU A 204 8.83 5.25 28.82
N PRO A 205 10.03 4.66 29.01
CA PRO A 205 11.14 4.81 28.08
C PRO A 205 10.76 4.32 26.67
N ASP A 206 10.53 5.25 25.75
CA ASP A 206 10.33 4.96 24.32
C ASP A 206 10.98 6.07 23.48
N HIS A 207 11.19 5.82 22.20
CA HIS A 207 11.85 6.74 21.29
C HIS A 207 13.22 7.25 21.78
N LEU A 208 13.97 6.38 22.52
CA LEU A 208 15.29 6.72 23.04
C LEU A 208 16.35 6.87 21.93
N ASP A 209 16.07 6.39 20.74
CA ASP A 209 16.85 6.71 19.53
C ASP A 209 16.86 8.22 19.22
N TYR A 210 15.83 8.95 19.63
CA TYR A 210 15.72 10.40 19.51
C TYR A 210 16.01 11.12 20.82
N HIS A 211 15.37 10.73 21.92
CA HIS A 211 15.50 11.42 23.21
C HIS A 211 16.79 11.10 23.95
N GLU A 212 17.50 10.03 23.57
CA GLU A 212 18.75 9.50 24.15
C GLU A 212 18.56 8.93 25.57
N THR A 213 17.82 9.63 26.46
CA THR A 213 17.53 9.19 27.83
C THR A 213 16.07 9.43 28.20
N TYR A 214 15.62 8.71 29.23
CA TYR A 214 14.29 8.92 29.82
C TYR A 214 14.13 10.36 30.38
N GLU A 215 15.17 10.89 30.99
CA GLU A 215 15.16 12.26 31.55
C GLU A 215 14.92 13.30 30.45
N ASN A 216 15.49 13.14 29.27
CA ASN A 216 15.25 14.05 28.14
C ASN A 216 13.81 13.94 27.64
N LEU A 217 13.25 12.73 27.56
CA LEU A 217 11.83 12.51 27.22
C LEU A 217 10.90 13.17 28.26
N ARG A 218 11.17 12.95 29.55
CA ARG A 218 10.45 13.57 30.66
C ARG A 218 10.49 15.10 30.59
N ASP A 219 11.69 15.69 30.43
CA ASP A 219 11.86 17.15 30.37
C ASP A 219 11.19 17.75 29.13
N SER A 220 11.13 17.01 28.01
CA SER A 220 10.35 17.37 26.84
C SER A 220 8.85 17.38 27.13
N MET A 221 8.36 16.37 27.85
CA MET A 221 6.95 16.28 28.27
C MET A 221 6.58 17.45 29.21
N VAL A 222 7.42 17.79 30.19
CA VAL A 222 7.23 18.97 31.06
C VAL A 222 7.11 20.25 30.24
N ARG A 223 7.98 20.44 29.23
CA ARG A 223 7.90 21.61 28.32
C ARG A 223 6.57 21.65 27.57
N PHE A 224 6.06 20.50 27.13
CA PHE A 224 4.78 20.43 26.44
C PHE A 224 3.62 20.77 27.37
N VAL A 225 3.55 20.16 28.54
CA VAL A 225 2.52 20.41 29.56
C VAL A 225 2.54 21.86 30.02
N SER A 226 3.71 22.49 30.13
CA SER A 226 3.86 23.91 30.52
C SER A 226 3.25 24.90 29.52
N LYS A 227 2.84 24.46 28.31
CA LYS A 227 2.10 25.28 27.33
C LYS A 227 0.62 25.41 27.65
N ILE A 228 0.08 24.62 28.59
CA ILE A 228 -1.31 24.69 29.01
C ILE A 228 -1.62 26.06 29.63
N PRO A 229 -2.65 26.77 29.16
CA PRO A 229 -3.03 28.05 29.77
C PRO A 229 -3.64 27.87 31.15
N THR A 230 -3.76 28.95 31.92
CA THR A 230 -4.24 28.93 33.31
C THR A 230 -5.65 28.33 33.45
N GLU A 231 -6.51 28.52 32.44
CA GLU A 231 -7.89 28.03 32.38
C GLU A 231 -7.96 26.54 31.95
N GLY A 232 -6.87 25.99 31.46
CA GLY A 232 -6.77 24.59 31.00
C GLY A 232 -6.40 23.64 32.15
N GLY A 233 -5.86 22.46 31.76
CA GLY A 233 -5.38 21.50 32.76
C GLY A 233 -4.73 20.26 32.19
N LEU A 234 -3.95 19.62 33.05
CA LEU A 234 -3.34 18.31 32.81
C LEU A 234 -4.26 17.25 33.47
N VAL A 235 -4.73 16.31 32.64
CA VAL A 235 -5.37 15.06 33.08
C VAL A 235 -4.32 13.97 32.99
N TYR A 236 -4.02 13.27 34.07
CA TYR A 236 -2.93 12.29 34.08
C TYR A 236 -3.32 10.98 34.78
N CYS A 237 -2.78 9.88 34.29
CA CYS A 237 -2.95 8.57 34.92
C CYS A 237 -2.17 8.51 36.24
N ALA A 238 -2.90 8.48 37.37
CA ALA A 238 -2.27 8.40 38.69
C ALA A 238 -1.73 6.98 39.03
N ASP A 239 -2.18 5.97 38.29
CA ASP A 239 -1.67 4.59 38.42
C ASP A 239 -0.37 4.40 37.63
N ASP A 240 0.04 5.37 36.81
CA ASP A 240 1.32 5.37 36.09
C ASP A 240 2.34 6.30 36.76
N ARG A 241 3.52 5.77 37.08
CA ARG A 241 4.56 6.49 37.80
C ARG A 241 5.11 7.67 37.00
N GLY A 242 5.35 7.48 35.68
CA GLY A 242 5.90 8.53 34.83
C GLY A 242 4.94 9.67 34.63
N ALA A 243 3.63 9.39 34.44
CA ALA A 243 2.61 10.41 34.35
C ALA A 243 2.44 11.19 35.66
N ALA A 244 2.51 10.51 36.82
CA ALA A 244 2.47 11.13 38.13
C ALA A 244 3.68 12.05 38.38
N GLU A 245 4.89 11.65 37.96
CA GLU A 245 6.11 12.46 38.03
C GLU A 245 5.97 13.76 37.22
N ILE A 246 5.36 13.71 36.02
CA ILE A 246 5.10 14.93 35.22
C ILE A 246 4.16 15.88 35.97
N ALA A 247 3.13 15.37 36.61
CA ALA A 247 2.19 16.18 37.37
C ALA A 247 2.84 16.87 38.58
N GLU A 248 3.83 16.23 39.21
CA GLU A 248 4.62 16.82 40.30
C GLU A 248 5.62 17.90 39.83
N LEU A 249 6.09 17.81 38.59
CA LEU A 249 7.08 18.72 38.00
C LEU A 249 6.46 19.95 37.31
N THR A 250 5.14 20.09 37.33
CA THR A 250 4.44 21.18 36.64
C THR A 250 3.56 22.01 37.59
N ASP A 251 3.44 23.30 37.30
CA ASP A 251 2.57 24.22 38.06
C ASP A 251 1.15 24.35 37.48
N VAL A 252 0.79 23.57 36.45
CA VAL A 252 -0.53 23.62 35.84
C VAL A 252 -1.58 22.93 36.71
N ARG A 253 -2.84 23.26 36.50
CA ARG A 253 -3.96 22.55 37.16
C ARG A 253 -3.94 21.08 36.77
N CYS A 254 -3.83 20.18 37.76
CA CYS A 254 -3.78 18.74 37.53
C CYS A 254 -5.07 18.05 37.99
N LEU A 255 -5.57 17.09 37.16
CA LEU A 255 -6.71 16.22 37.48
C LEU A 255 -6.21 14.76 37.31
N PRO A 256 -6.00 14.03 38.42
CA PRO A 256 -5.63 12.62 38.34
C PRO A 256 -6.82 11.74 37.96
N TYR A 257 -6.54 10.63 37.26
CA TYR A 257 -7.49 9.53 37.03
C TYR A 257 -6.79 8.18 37.19
N GLY A 258 -7.59 7.12 37.39
CA GLY A 258 -7.08 5.75 37.56
C GLY A 258 -8.23 4.76 37.71
N LEU A 259 -7.91 3.49 37.91
CA LEU A 259 -8.88 2.40 38.15
C LEU A 259 -9.02 2.04 39.63
N SER A 260 -8.26 2.67 40.53
CA SER A 260 -8.44 2.46 41.97
C SER A 260 -9.86 2.87 42.43
N ASP A 261 -10.44 2.15 43.40
CA ASP A 261 -11.78 2.44 43.93
C ASP A 261 -11.95 3.89 44.38
N ALA A 262 -10.88 4.50 44.90
CA ALA A 262 -10.86 5.89 45.32
C ALA A 262 -11.12 6.88 44.18
N TRP A 263 -10.49 6.66 43.02
CA TRP A 263 -10.63 7.48 41.82
C TRP A 263 -11.99 7.29 41.16
N LEU A 264 -12.42 6.05 41.00
CA LEU A 264 -13.76 5.71 40.45
C LEU A 264 -14.86 6.29 41.32
N GLN A 265 -14.76 6.25 42.65
CA GLN A 265 -15.68 6.86 43.57
C GLN A 265 -15.71 8.38 43.47
N GLN A 266 -14.51 9.00 43.30
CA GLN A 266 -14.40 10.45 43.17
C GLN A 266 -15.04 10.94 41.87
N ILE A 267 -14.81 10.25 40.76
CA ILE A 267 -15.44 10.53 39.47
C ILE A 267 -16.95 10.29 39.55
N SER A 268 -17.38 9.17 40.09
CA SER A 268 -18.79 8.83 40.28
C SER A 268 -19.53 9.87 41.12
N ASN A 269 -18.97 10.28 42.27
CA ASN A 269 -19.55 11.28 43.15
C ASN A 269 -19.57 12.69 42.52
N LYS A 270 -18.58 13.02 41.71
CA LYS A 270 -18.47 14.32 41.07
C LYS A 270 -19.48 14.50 39.92
N PHE A 271 -19.83 13.37 39.25
CA PHE A 271 -20.64 13.39 38.03
C PHE A 271 -21.97 12.65 38.14
N ASP A 272 -22.34 12.15 39.35
CA ASP A 272 -23.57 11.38 39.63
C ASP A 272 -23.79 10.20 38.64
N LEU A 273 -22.67 9.54 38.26
CA LEU A 273 -22.67 8.48 37.26
C LEU A 273 -23.28 7.15 37.74
N GLY A 274 -23.78 7.09 38.98
CA GLY A 274 -24.40 5.87 39.57
C GLY A 274 -23.46 4.70 39.74
N ILE A 275 -22.14 4.91 39.65
CA ILE A 275 -21.13 3.88 39.84
C ILE A 275 -21.08 3.50 41.33
N ASP A 276 -21.61 2.33 41.67
CA ASP A 276 -21.53 1.80 43.03
C ASP A 276 -20.18 1.13 43.29
N ALA A 277 -19.23 1.92 43.79
CA ALA A 277 -17.87 1.46 44.11
C ALA A 277 -17.81 0.48 45.31
N LYS A 278 -18.93 0.18 45.96
CA LYS A 278 -18.96 -0.78 47.09
C LYS A 278 -19.01 -2.27 46.66
N ASN A 279 -19.27 -2.54 45.39
CA ASN A 279 -19.14 -3.86 44.86
C ASN A 279 -17.74 -4.00 44.27
N SER A 280 -16.98 -5.00 44.73
CA SER A 280 -15.59 -5.31 44.30
C SER A 280 -15.38 -5.61 42.79
N ASP A 281 -16.35 -5.29 41.96
CA ASP A 281 -16.38 -5.31 40.50
C ASP A 281 -16.46 -3.90 39.88
N ALA A 282 -16.00 -2.84 40.59
CA ALA A 282 -16.10 -1.44 40.15
C ALA A 282 -15.45 -1.18 38.75
N GLY A 283 -14.43 -1.92 38.38
CA GLY A 283 -13.87 -1.89 37.02
C GLY A 283 -14.80 -2.41 35.91
N LYS A 284 -15.96 -3.02 36.26
CA LYS A 284 -16.99 -3.51 35.32
C LYS A 284 -18.14 -2.52 35.11
N ALA A 285 -18.12 -1.35 35.75
CA ALA A 285 -19.23 -0.38 35.67
C ALA A 285 -19.31 0.29 34.29
N LEU A 286 -18.18 0.62 33.67
CA LEU A 286 -18.13 1.07 32.28
C LEU A 286 -18.22 -0.14 31.32
N ARG A 287 -19.41 -0.38 30.78
CA ARG A 287 -19.61 -1.44 29.77
C ARG A 287 -19.12 -0.95 28.40
N LEU A 288 -17.83 -1.14 28.15
CA LEU A 288 -17.20 -0.77 26.89
C LEU A 288 -17.38 -1.87 25.83
N ASN A 289 -17.51 -1.48 24.58
CA ASN A 289 -17.39 -2.42 23.45
C ASN A 289 -15.97 -2.99 23.34
N LEU A 290 -14.96 -2.22 23.77
CA LEU A 290 -13.56 -2.65 23.79
C LEU A 290 -13.19 -3.30 25.15
N PRO A 291 -12.69 -4.54 25.16
CA PRO A 291 -12.34 -5.24 26.39
C PRO A 291 -11.00 -4.76 26.98
N GLY A 292 -10.74 -5.12 28.22
CA GLY A 292 -9.47 -4.96 28.91
C GLY A 292 -9.37 -3.73 29.82
N ASP A 293 -8.59 -3.90 30.92
CA ASP A 293 -8.38 -2.83 31.91
C ASP A 293 -7.73 -1.59 31.31
N HIS A 294 -6.82 -1.76 30.35
CA HIS A 294 -6.19 -0.64 29.65
C HIS A 294 -7.23 0.21 28.90
N ASN A 295 -8.29 -0.40 28.31
CA ASN A 295 -9.36 0.35 27.65
C ASN A 295 -10.30 1.00 28.68
N ARG A 296 -10.51 0.40 29.84
CA ARG A 296 -11.21 1.04 30.97
C ARG A 296 -10.42 2.26 31.47
N MET A 297 -9.09 2.13 31.57
CA MET A 297 -8.22 3.25 31.92
C MET A 297 -8.31 4.38 30.88
N ASN A 298 -8.21 4.06 29.59
CA ASN A 298 -8.36 5.03 28.49
C ASN A 298 -9.71 5.76 28.55
N ALA A 299 -10.80 5.02 28.78
CA ALA A 299 -12.15 5.56 28.90
C ALA A 299 -12.30 6.51 30.10
N THR A 300 -11.70 6.15 31.25
CA THR A 300 -11.73 6.99 32.46
C THR A 300 -10.98 8.30 32.23
N GLY A 301 -9.80 8.26 31.58
CA GLY A 301 -9.04 9.44 31.20
C GLY A 301 -9.79 10.34 30.21
N ALA A 302 -10.44 9.73 29.21
CA ALA A 302 -11.27 10.45 28.24
C ALA A 302 -12.44 11.20 28.94
N LEU A 303 -13.16 10.52 29.85
CA LEU A 303 -14.25 11.12 30.61
C LEU A 303 -13.77 12.25 31.55
N ALA A 304 -12.62 12.02 32.24
CA ALA A 304 -11.98 13.04 33.06
C ALA A 304 -11.60 14.29 32.26
N SER A 305 -11.09 14.10 31.02
CA SER A 305 -10.75 15.20 30.14
C SER A 305 -11.97 16.01 29.70
N ALA A 306 -13.07 15.33 29.36
CA ALA A 306 -14.32 16.00 29.01
C ALA A 306 -14.85 16.87 30.18
N SER A 307 -14.63 16.43 31.42
CA SER A 307 -15.05 17.18 32.60
C SER A 307 -14.36 18.54 32.83
N LEU A 308 -13.14 18.71 32.27
CA LEU A 308 -12.42 19.98 32.29
C LEU A 308 -12.90 20.99 31.26
N LEU A 309 -13.73 20.55 30.31
CA LEU A 309 -14.27 21.43 29.26
C LEU A 309 -15.55 22.14 29.70
N THR A 310 -16.20 21.69 30.78
CA THR A 310 -17.38 22.35 31.36
C THR A 310 -16.97 23.69 31.92
N SER A 311 -17.69 24.74 31.55
CA SER A 311 -17.55 26.12 32.07
C SER A 311 -18.92 26.70 32.36
N ASP A 312 -18.98 27.86 33.04
CA ASP A 312 -20.24 28.54 33.36
C ASP A 312 -21.10 28.86 32.12
N ASP A 313 -20.46 28.95 30.95
CA ASP A 313 -21.12 29.24 29.67
C ASP A 313 -21.37 28.00 28.79
N GLN A 314 -20.83 26.83 29.15
CA GLN A 314 -20.97 25.61 28.37
C GLN A 314 -21.11 24.39 29.30
N ASP A 315 -22.35 23.92 29.44
CA ASP A 315 -22.66 22.68 30.17
C ASP A 315 -22.54 21.49 29.22
N ILE A 316 -21.64 20.54 29.53
CA ILE A 316 -21.42 19.32 28.77
C ILE A 316 -22.11 18.17 29.49
N ASP A 317 -23.06 17.53 28.82
CA ASP A 317 -23.70 16.31 29.32
C ASP A 317 -22.73 15.14 29.38
N LEU A 318 -22.13 14.93 30.54
CA LEU A 318 -21.13 13.85 30.74
C LEU A 318 -21.73 12.44 30.63
N ASN A 319 -23.06 12.28 30.83
CA ASN A 319 -23.71 10.98 30.59
C ASN A 319 -23.72 10.65 29.08
N MET A 320 -23.92 11.66 28.23
CA MET A 320 -23.81 11.47 26.78
C MET A 320 -22.38 11.21 26.36
N VAL A 321 -21.38 11.85 26.98
CA VAL A 321 -19.97 11.57 26.75
C VAL A 321 -19.66 10.11 27.11
N GLU A 322 -20.07 9.64 28.29
CA GLU A 322 -19.90 8.26 28.74
C GLU A 322 -20.53 7.27 27.75
N MET A 323 -21.76 7.54 27.31
CA MET A 323 -22.48 6.71 26.37
C MET A 323 -21.71 6.62 25.00
N GLY A 324 -21.15 7.73 24.53
CA GLY A 324 -20.35 7.78 23.31
C GLY A 324 -19.06 6.96 23.44
N ILE A 325 -18.36 7.10 24.57
CA ILE A 325 -17.17 6.33 24.90
C ILE A 325 -17.49 4.82 24.96
N ALA A 326 -18.59 4.45 25.65
CA ALA A 326 -18.99 3.06 25.80
C ALA A 326 -19.29 2.36 24.47
N ARG A 327 -19.84 3.10 23.50
CA ARG A 327 -20.21 2.60 22.16
C ARG A 327 -19.08 2.64 21.15
N PHE A 328 -17.95 3.23 21.47
CA PHE A 328 -16.80 3.32 20.58
C PHE A 328 -16.31 1.94 20.16
N ASN A 329 -16.21 1.71 18.82
CA ASN A 329 -15.87 0.39 18.27
C ASN A 329 -14.37 0.19 18.02
N GLY A 330 -13.55 1.21 18.31
CA GLY A 330 -12.09 1.13 18.18
C GLY A 330 -11.53 1.76 16.92
N ALA A 331 -10.23 1.66 16.81
CA ALA A 331 -9.47 2.02 15.62
C ALA A 331 -8.98 0.74 14.92
N GLU A 332 -8.67 0.87 13.63
CA GLU A 332 -8.06 -0.22 12.86
C GLU A 332 -6.80 -0.72 13.57
N ARG A 333 -6.64 -2.04 13.61
CA ARG A 333 -5.48 -2.69 14.22
C ARG A 333 -5.30 -2.42 15.73
N ARG A 334 -6.37 -2.17 16.45
CA ARG A 334 -6.40 -2.08 17.93
C ARG A 334 -7.42 -3.07 18.48
N LEU A 335 -6.98 -4.34 18.67
CA LEU A 335 -7.84 -5.50 18.96
C LEU A 335 -9.05 -5.60 18.01
N GLN A 336 -8.82 -5.24 16.74
CA GLN A 336 -9.86 -5.22 15.72
C GLN A 336 -10.30 -6.64 15.36
N ILE A 337 -11.56 -6.95 15.61
CA ILE A 337 -12.14 -8.24 15.19
C ILE A 337 -12.51 -8.13 13.71
N LEU A 338 -11.80 -8.88 12.87
CA LEU A 338 -12.04 -8.95 11.43
C LEU A 338 -12.99 -10.06 11.04
N LEU A 339 -13.02 -11.14 11.83
CA LEU A 339 -13.95 -12.26 11.68
C LEU A 339 -14.38 -12.71 13.07
N ASP A 340 -15.69 -12.84 13.30
CA ASP A 340 -16.25 -13.42 14.52
C ASP A 340 -17.16 -14.61 14.15
N GLY A 341 -16.92 -15.76 14.82
CA GLY A 341 -17.63 -16.98 14.50
C GLY A 341 -17.01 -18.22 15.19
N PRO A 342 -17.10 -19.38 14.53
CA PRO A 342 -16.43 -20.60 15.04
C PRO A 342 -14.93 -20.41 15.28
N ILE A 343 -14.30 -19.57 14.46
CA ILE A 343 -12.95 -19.06 14.65
C ILE A 343 -13.06 -17.54 14.65
N THR A 344 -12.41 -16.89 15.61
CA THR A 344 -12.32 -15.42 15.66
C THR A 344 -10.95 -14.99 15.20
N VAL A 345 -10.88 -14.05 14.27
CA VAL A 345 -9.62 -13.48 13.77
C VAL A 345 -9.53 -12.02 14.17
N VAL A 346 -8.43 -11.67 14.83
CA VAL A 346 -8.16 -10.34 15.38
C VAL A 346 -6.89 -9.78 14.75
N ASP A 347 -6.84 -8.48 14.52
CA ASP A 347 -5.64 -7.74 14.14
C ASP A 347 -5.28 -6.72 15.22
N ASP A 348 -3.99 -6.69 15.61
CA ASP A 348 -3.49 -5.79 16.63
C ASP A 348 -2.14 -5.19 16.27
N TYR A 349 -1.97 -3.91 16.52
CA TYR A 349 -0.73 -3.18 16.26
C TYR A 349 0.33 -3.38 17.34
N ALA A 350 -0.01 -4.04 18.46
CA ALA A 350 0.86 -4.25 19.61
C ALA A 350 2.23 -4.81 19.19
N HIS A 351 3.29 -4.10 19.57
CA HIS A 351 4.66 -4.40 19.18
C HIS A 351 5.71 -4.11 20.29
N HIS A 352 5.23 -3.70 21.46
CA HIS A 352 6.00 -3.60 22.70
C HIS A 352 5.52 -4.64 23.70
N PRO A 353 6.37 -5.20 24.58
CA PRO A 353 5.95 -6.24 25.54
C PRO A 353 4.75 -5.84 26.40
N SER A 354 4.70 -4.61 26.90
CA SER A 354 3.57 -4.08 27.68
C SER A 354 2.26 -4.04 26.90
N GLU A 355 2.28 -3.60 25.62
CA GLU A 355 1.13 -3.60 24.74
C GLU A 355 0.63 -5.04 24.47
N ILE A 356 1.55 -5.97 24.15
CA ILE A 356 1.22 -7.37 23.89
C ILE A 356 0.57 -7.98 25.14
N SER A 357 1.11 -7.72 26.33
CA SER A 357 0.55 -8.18 27.60
C SER A 357 -0.88 -7.70 27.81
N ALA A 358 -1.11 -6.40 27.58
CA ALA A 358 -2.43 -5.78 27.71
C ALA A 358 -3.44 -6.37 26.70
N SER A 359 -3.03 -6.55 25.45
CA SER A 359 -3.86 -7.14 24.40
C SER A 359 -4.22 -8.59 24.67
N LEU A 360 -3.25 -9.41 25.11
CA LEU A 360 -3.50 -10.83 25.45
C LEU A 360 -4.43 -10.96 26.65
N SER A 361 -4.26 -10.11 27.67
CA SER A 361 -5.14 -10.06 28.84
C SER A 361 -6.57 -9.70 28.44
N ALA A 362 -6.75 -8.70 27.59
CA ALA A 362 -8.06 -8.30 27.09
C ALA A 362 -8.75 -9.38 26.23
N LEU A 363 -7.98 -10.10 25.41
CA LEU A 363 -8.50 -11.25 24.64
C LEU A 363 -8.89 -12.42 25.56
N ARG A 364 -8.15 -12.68 26.62
CA ARG A 364 -8.51 -13.68 27.63
C ARG A 364 -9.78 -13.30 28.38
N GLU A 365 -9.95 -12.02 28.74
CA GLU A 365 -11.18 -11.53 29.37
C GLU A 365 -12.39 -11.70 28.45
N ARG A 366 -12.24 -11.34 27.18
CA ARG A 366 -13.33 -11.44 26.20
C ARG A 366 -13.67 -12.88 25.81
N PHE A 367 -12.65 -13.76 25.76
CA PHE A 367 -12.77 -15.13 25.29
C PHE A 367 -12.17 -16.12 26.31
N PRO A 368 -12.70 -16.23 27.56
CA PRO A 368 -12.04 -16.89 28.69
C PRO A 368 -11.78 -18.38 28.49
N ASN A 369 -12.58 -19.07 27.67
CA ASN A 369 -12.50 -20.53 27.49
C ASN A 369 -12.06 -20.92 26.07
N ARG A 370 -11.58 -19.98 25.28
CA ARG A 370 -11.14 -20.22 23.89
C ARG A 370 -9.62 -20.30 23.83
N ARG A 371 -9.11 -21.19 22.97
CA ARG A 371 -7.67 -21.27 22.70
C ARG A 371 -7.19 -20.01 21.98
N LEU A 372 -6.17 -19.36 22.54
CA LEU A 372 -5.58 -18.14 22.04
C LEU A 372 -4.30 -18.43 21.27
N ILE A 373 -4.29 -18.14 20.00
CA ILE A 373 -3.17 -18.28 19.08
C ILE A 373 -2.63 -16.89 18.74
N VAL A 374 -1.38 -16.62 19.09
CA VAL A 374 -0.69 -15.37 18.79
C VAL A 374 0.25 -15.57 17.62
N VAL A 375 0.09 -14.78 16.59
CA VAL A 375 0.98 -14.72 15.43
C VAL A 375 1.72 -13.38 15.48
N PHE A 376 2.99 -13.40 15.87
CA PHE A 376 3.76 -12.20 16.17
C PHE A 376 4.90 -11.98 15.18
N GLN A 377 5.03 -10.73 14.72
CA GLN A 377 6.17 -10.23 13.96
C GLN A 377 6.91 -9.18 14.79
N PRO A 378 8.11 -9.47 15.30
CA PRO A 378 8.92 -8.45 15.97
C PRO A 378 9.23 -7.29 15.02
N HIS A 379 9.27 -6.07 15.56
CA HIS A 379 9.54 -4.85 14.80
C HIS A 379 10.86 -4.24 15.31
N LEU A 380 11.81 -3.98 14.40
CA LEU A 380 13.17 -3.48 14.64
C LEU A 380 14.11 -4.49 15.34
N TYR A 381 15.33 -4.56 14.87
CA TYR A 381 16.38 -5.37 15.50
C TYR A 381 16.79 -4.82 16.86
N SER A 382 16.90 -3.49 17.01
CA SER A 382 17.23 -2.82 18.26
C SER A 382 16.24 -3.16 19.36
N ARG A 383 14.93 -2.96 19.12
CA ARG A 383 13.86 -3.30 20.09
C ARG A 383 13.84 -4.77 20.42
N THR A 384 14.05 -5.64 19.42
CA THR A 384 14.10 -7.09 19.66
C THR A 384 15.28 -7.48 20.55
N ALA A 385 16.43 -6.84 20.41
CA ALA A 385 17.60 -7.08 21.25
C ALA A 385 17.38 -6.60 22.69
N GLU A 386 16.76 -5.45 22.88
CA GLU A 386 16.50 -4.82 24.17
C GLU A 386 15.49 -5.62 25.01
N HIS A 387 14.40 -6.09 24.39
CA HIS A 387 13.26 -6.70 25.08
C HIS A 387 13.11 -8.20 24.84
N LEU A 388 14.17 -8.92 24.47
CA LEU A 388 14.10 -10.32 24.05
C LEU A 388 13.43 -11.22 25.10
N ASP A 389 13.80 -11.08 26.38
CA ASP A 389 13.28 -11.90 27.49
C ASP A 389 11.82 -11.51 27.83
N GLU A 390 11.50 -10.26 27.75
CA GLU A 390 10.15 -9.73 27.99
C GLU A 390 9.17 -10.18 26.90
N PHE A 391 9.58 -10.16 25.64
CA PHE A 391 8.79 -10.74 24.54
C PHE A 391 8.50 -12.21 24.78
N ALA A 392 9.52 -13.01 25.10
CA ALA A 392 9.34 -14.44 25.32
C ALA A 392 8.41 -14.73 26.50
N SER A 393 8.57 -14.02 27.61
CA SER A 393 7.73 -14.15 28.80
C SER A 393 6.27 -13.79 28.49
N THR A 394 6.05 -12.64 27.87
CA THR A 394 4.70 -12.13 27.57
C THR A 394 3.97 -13.03 26.58
N LEU A 395 4.61 -13.40 25.48
CA LEU A 395 4.03 -14.28 24.47
C LEU A 395 3.70 -15.67 25.05
N SER A 396 4.45 -16.14 26.08
CA SER A 396 4.22 -17.43 26.72
C SER A 396 2.88 -17.52 27.48
N THR A 397 2.14 -16.43 27.61
CA THR A 397 0.78 -16.44 28.18
C THR A 397 -0.30 -16.92 27.21
N ALA A 398 0.01 -17.04 25.91
CA ALA A 398 -0.86 -17.62 24.91
C ALA A 398 -0.81 -19.17 24.92
N ASP A 399 -1.81 -19.82 24.30
CA ASP A 399 -1.84 -21.29 24.18
C ASP A 399 -0.95 -21.80 23.04
N LEU A 400 -0.80 -20.99 21.99
CA LEU A 400 0.09 -21.25 20.87
C LEU A 400 0.70 -19.92 20.39
N VAL A 401 2.01 -19.90 20.31
CA VAL A 401 2.77 -18.77 19.78
C VAL A 401 3.32 -19.14 18.40
N VAL A 402 3.10 -18.28 17.42
CA VAL A 402 3.69 -18.38 16.09
C VAL A 402 4.52 -17.14 15.84
N LEU A 403 5.80 -17.34 15.58
CA LEU A 403 6.75 -16.25 15.30
C LEU A 403 7.16 -16.26 13.84
N THR A 404 7.30 -15.07 13.27
CA THR A 404 7.93 -14.88 11.95
C THR A 404 9.16 -13.99 12.07
N ASP A 405 9.91 -13.82 10.98
CA ASP A 405 11.13 -12.99 10.99
C ASP A 405 10.85 -11.54 11.36
N ILE A 406 11.88 -10.89 11.93
CA ILE A 406 11.84 -9.47 12.31
C ILE A 406 11.53 -8.62 11.08
N TYR A 407 10.62 -7.67 11.23
CA TYR A 407 10.43 -6.59 10.27
C TYR A 407 11.47 -5.49 10.55
N PRO A 408 12.45 -5.30 9.65
CA PRO A 408 13.59 -4.44 9.93
C PRO A 408 13.28 -2.94 9.84
N ALA A 409 12.15 -2.56 9.18
CA ALA A 409 11.84 -1.18 8.80
C ALA A 409 13.04 -0.50 8.10
N ARG A 410 13.85 0.26 8.83
CA ARG A 410 15.01 1.00 8.30
C ARG A 410 16.34 0.54 8.90
N GLU A 411 16.30 -0.45 9.79
CA GLU A 411 17.51 -0.92 10.47
C GLU A 411 18.22 -1.98 9.65
N ALA A 412 19.55 -1.96 9.71
CA ALA A 412 20.37 -3.06 9.26
C ALA A 412 20.31 -4.22 10.29
N PRO A 413 20.42 -5.49 9.83
CA PRO A 413 20.48 -6.63 10.75
C PRO A 413 21.59 -6.49 11.81
N ILE A 414 21.23 -6.75 13.06
CA ILE A 414 22.19 -6.77 14.17
C ILE A 414 22.68 -8.20 14.36
N PRO A 415 24.00 -8.49 14.33
CA PRO A 415 24.53 -9.82 14.51
C PRO A 415 24.04 -10.47 15.82
N GLY A 416 23.52 -11.70 15.74
CA GLY A 416 23.02 -12.44 16.89
C GLY A 416 21.59 -12.09 17.34
N VAL A 417 20.90 -11.15 16.67
CA VAL A 417 19.50 -10.79 16.93
C VAL A 417 18.59 -11.40 15.87
N SER A 418 17.64 -12.23 16.28
CA SER A 418 16.65 -12.85 15.39
C SER A 418 15.41 -13.28 16.16
N SER A 419 14.29 -13.45 15.47
CA SER A 419 13.06 -14.00 16.06
C SER A 419 13.26 -15.41 16.62
N ALA A 420 14.17 -16.18 16.05
CA ALA A 420 14.52 -17.51 16.56
C ALA A 420 15.03 -17.48 18.03
N ARG A 421 15.70 -16.39 18.43
CA ARG A 421 16.16 -16.22 19.83
C ARG A 421 15.00 -15.98 20.80
N ILE A 422 13.93 -15.32 20.37
CA ILE A 422 12.69 -15.22 21.14
C ILE A 422 12.07 -16.63 21.23
N ALA A 423 12.00 -17.33 20.09
CA ALA A 423 11.41 -18.67 19.99
C ALA A 423 12.07 -19.68 20.95
N GLU A 424 13.37 -19.62 21.13
CA GLU A 424 14.14 -20.49 22.08
C GLU A 424 13.73 -20.30 23.54
N LYS A 425 13.18 -19.12 23.91
CA LYS A 425 12.83 -18.76 25.29
C LYS A 425 11.33 -18.83 25.58
N VAL A 426 10.49 -18.92 24.56
CA VAL A 426 9.02 -19.08 24.74
C VAL A 426 8.74 -20.43 25.36
N THR A 427 7.99 -20.44 26.46
CA THR A 427 7.62 -21.69 27.21
C THR A 427 6.28 -22.27 26.77
N ALA A 428 5.43 -21.52 26.10
CA ALA A 428 4.20 -21.99 25.48
C ALA A 428 4.49 -22.89 24.27
N LYS A 429 3.45 -23.59 23.76
CA LYS A 429 3.57 -24.26 22.46
C LYS A 429 3.95 -23.25 21.38
N MET A 430 5.01 -23.52 20.63
CA MET A 430 5.59 -22.55 19.71
C MET A 430 5.83 -23.14 18.33
N LEU A 431 5.62 -22.32 17.29
CA LEU A 431 5.97 -22.59 15.90
C LEU A 431 6.73 -21.39 15.33
N TYR A 432 7.89 -21.62 14.76
CA TYR A 432 8.64 -20.59 14.05
C TYR A 432 8.46 -20.76 12.54
N VAL A 433 7.95 -19.72 11.88
CA VAL A 433 7.70 -19.67 10.43
C VAL A 433 8.39 -18.42 9.88
N PRO A 434 9.64 -18.50 9.41
CA PRO A 434 10.41 -17.34 8.99
C PRO A 434 9.69 -16.46 7.95
N SER A 435 9.08 -17.07 6.94
CA SER A 435 8.36 -16.35 5.90
C SER A 435 6.93 -16.01 6.30
N ARG A 436 6.62 -14.72 6.40
CA ARG A 436 5.28 -14.21 6.70
C ARG A 436 4.21 -14.77 5.74
N HIS A 437 4.55 -14.89 4.45
CA HIS A 437 3.61 -15.36 3.43
C HIS A 437 3.14 -16.81 3.61
N LEU A 438 3.87 -17.61 4.38
CA LEU A 438 3.48 -18.98 4.70
C LEU A 438 2.53 -19.08 5.90
N LEU A 439 2.43 -18.02 6.69
CA LEU A 439 1.65 -18.00 7.93
C LEU A 439 0.17 -18.38 7.73
N PRO A 440 -0.60 -17.76 6.78
CA PRO A 440 -2.03 -18.06 6.66
C PRO A 440 -2.31 -19.54 6.44
N ARG A 441 -1.57 -20.18 5.54
CA ARG A 441 -1.71 -21.61 5.23
C ARG A 441 -1.29 -22.50 6.41
N LYS A 442 -0.17 -22.17 7.08
CA LYS A 442 0.31 -22.94 8.23
C LYS A 442 -0.64 -22.84 9.42
N ILE A 443 -1.14 -21.64 9.68
CA ILE A 443 -2.11 -21.41 10.76
C ILE A 443 -3.42 -22.13 10.47
N LYS A 444 -3.99 -22.02 9.25
CA LYS A 444 -5.22 -22.71 8.86
C LYS A 444 -5.18 -24.21 9.18
N GLN A 445 -4.04 -24.87 8.96
CA GLN A 445 -3.86 -26.31 9.25
C GLN A 445 -3.91 -26.64 10.76
N LEU A 446 -3.69 -25.65 11.62
CA LEU A 446 -3.66 -25.80 13.08
C LEU A 446 -4.96 -25.39 13.76
N LEU A 447 -5.86 -24.68 13.02
CA LEU A 447 -7.10 -24.12 13.55
C LEU A 447 -8.08 -25.21 13.96
N GLN A 448 -8.78 -24.92 15.07
CA GLN A 448 -9.88 -25.73 15.60
C GLN A 448 -11.08 -24.82 15.89
N PRO A 449 -12.31 -25.32 15.78
CA PRO A 449 -13.47 -24.56 16.23
C PRO A 449 -13.29 -24.11 17.68
N GLY A 450 -13.56 -22.84 17.93
CA GLY A 450 -13.33 -22.21 19.23
C GLY A 450 -12.03 -21.41 19.34
N ASP A 451 -11.16 -21.42 18.33
CA ASP A 451 -9.91 -20.65 18.38
C ASP A 451 -10.14 -19.14 18.23
N VAL A 452 -9.27 -18.40 18.91
CA VAL A 452 -9.06 -16.95 18.70
C VAL A 452 -7.64 -16.78 18.18
N VAL A 453 -7.51 -16.23 16.99
CA VAL A 453 -6.21 -15.96 16.33
C VAL A 453 -5.99 -14.48 16.28
N VAL A 454 -4.87 -14.01 16.80
CA VAL A 454 -4.49 -12.59 16.73
C VAL A 454 -3.17 -12.42 16.00
N GLY A 455 -3.19 -11.59 14.92
CA GLY A 455 -1.98 -11.09 14.27
C GLY A 455 -1.47 -9.85 14.99
N MET A 456 -0.22 -9.86 15.47
CA MET A 456 0.36 -8.78 16.27
C MET A 456 1.67 -8.26 15.66
N GLY A 457 1.81 -6.92 15.62
CA GLY A 457 3.04 -6.23 15.24
C GLY A 457 2.82 -4.98 14.39
N ALA A 458 3.86 -4.15 14.26
CA ALA A 458 3.81 -2.89 13.53
C ALA A 458 4.28 -3.01 12.06
N GLY A 459 4.68 -4.20 11.61
CA GLY A 459 5.22 -4.47 10.27
C GLY A 459 4.17 -5.03 9.30
N THR A 460 4.66 -5.83 8.33
CA THR A 460 3.85 -6.48 7.30
C THR A 460 2.87 -7.52 7.82
N ILE A 461 2.90 -7.84 9.09
CA ILE A 461 1.95 -8.76 9.74
C ILE A 461 0.49 -8.29 9.62
N GLN A 462 0.26 -7.00 9.36
CA GLN A 462 -1.08 -6.46 9.07
C GLN A 462 -1.82 -7.18 7.92
N GLU A 463 -1.07 -7.75 6.98
CA GLU A 463 -1.64 -8.48 5.85
C GLU A 463 -2.08 -9.91 6.25
N PHE A 464 -1.56 -10.44 7.36
CA PHE A 464 -1.79 -11.82 7.80
C PHE A 464 -3.26 -12.11 8.10
N SER A 465 -3.92 -11.27 8.92
CA SER A 465 -5.30 -11.54 9.36
C SER A 465 -6.30 -11.53 8.20
N PRO A 466 -6.28 -10.54 7.27
CA PRO A 466 -7.09 -10.60 6.06
C PRO A 466 -6.75 -11.79 5.14
N GLU A 467 -5.46 -12.14 5.01
CA GLU A 467 -5.04 -13.30 4.22
C GLU A 467 -5.51 -14.62 4.84
N LEU A 468 -5.48 -14.75 6.18
CA LEU A 468 -5.98 -15.93 6.87
C LEU A 468 -7.48 -16.11 6.64
N ILE A 469 -8.26 -15.05 6.72
CA ILE A 469 -9.71 -15.09 6.45
C ILE A 469 -9.96 -15.60 5.03
N ARG A 470 -9.29 -15.01 4.03
CA ARG A 470 -9.38 -15.47 2.64
C ARG A 470 -8.97 -16.93 2.48
N GLU A 471 -7.91 -17.35 3.19
CA GLU A 471 -7.45 -18.73 3.20
C GLU A 471 -8.47 -19.69 3.82
N MET A 472 -9.21 -19.26 4.85
CA MET A 472 -10.28 -20.05 5.48
C MET A 472 -11.52 -20.20 4.58
N GLU A 473 -11.88 -19.15 3.85
CA GLU A 473 -13.01 -19.14 2.91
C GLU A 473 -12.76 -19.97 1.66
N ARG A 474 -11.55 -20.46 1.48
CA ARG A 474 -11.03 -21.08 0.28
C ARG A 474 -11.28 -22.57 0.11
N ASP A 475 -11.99 -23.23 0.99
CA ASP A 475 -12.16 -24.70 0.95
C ASP A 475 -12.77 -25.27 -0.34
N ALA A 476 -13.13 -24.40 -1.32
CA ALA A 476 -13.68 -24.80 -2.62
C ALA A 476 -12.66 -24.68 -3.79
N ARG A 477 -11.44 -24.13 -3.60
CA ARG A 477 -10.51 -23.90 -4.72
C ARG A 477 -9.12 -24.46 -4.43
N PRO A 478 -8.49 -25.18 -5.37
CA PRO A 478 -7.14 -25.68 -5.18
C PRO A 478 -6.14 -24.53 -5.08
N HIS A 479 -5.28 -24.53 -4.06
CA HIS A 479 -4.11 -23.66 -3.99
C HIS A 479 -3.10 -24.05 -5.04
N ARG A 480 -2.41 -23.06 -5.60
CA ARG A 480 -1.30 -23.26 -6.52
C ARG A 480 -0.02 -22.70 -5.93
N GLU A 481 1.07 -23.44 -6.12
CA GLU A 481 2.43 -22.94 -5.96
C GLU A 481 2.83 -22.25 -7.27
N VAL A 482 2.84 -20.92 -7.28
CA VAL A 482 3.05 -20.13 -8.50
C VAL A 482 4.41 -19.45 -8.44
N ILE A 483 5.23 -19.58 -9.50
CA ILE A 483 6.36 -18.68 -9.71
C ILE A 483 5.96 -17.58 -10.67
N VAL A 484 6.25 -16.33 -10.33
CA VAL A 484 6.09 -15.18 -11.22
C VAL A 484 7.44 -14.77 -11.74
N CYS A 485 7.67 -15.01 -13.04
CA CYS A 485 8.90 -14.67 -13.73
C CYS A 485 8.83 -13.23 -14.24
N TYR A 486 9.73 -12.36 -13.80
CA TYR A 486 9.75 -10.94 -14.14
C TYR A 486 11.19 -10.44 -14.37
N GLY A 487 11.35 -9.17 -14.75
CA GLY A 487 12.65 -8.55 -14.97
C GLY A 487 13.22 -8.89 -16.35
N GLY A 488 14.33 -9.59 -16.41
CA GLY A 488 15.05 -9.86 -17.67
C GLY A 488 16.03 -8.77 -18.04
N ASP A 489 16.64 -8.87 -19.22
CA ASP A 489 17.69 -7.98 -19.72
C ASP A 489 17.26 -7.13 -20.94
N SER A 490 15.97 -7.16 -21.30
CA SER A 490 15.42 -6.38 -22.40
C SER A 490 15.21 -4.89 -22.03
N SER A 491 14.98 -4.06 -23.04
CA SER A 491 14.63 -2.64 -22.87
C SER A 491 13.31 -2.43 -22.12
N GLU A 492 12.51 -3.47 -21.92
CA GLU A 492 11.21 -3.43 -21.23
C GLU A 492 11.28 -3.96 -19.77
N ARG A 493 12.50 -4.05 -19.20
CA ARG A 493 12.72 -4.56 -17.83
C ARG A 493 11.86 -3.87 -16.77
N GLU A 494 11.75 -2.55 -16.80
CA GLU A 494 10.99 -1.78 -15.82
C GLU A 494 9.49 -2.12 -15.87
N VAL A 495 8.93 -2.22 -17.07
CA VAL A 495 7.54 -2.64 -17.28
C VAL A 495 7.29 -4.05 -16.77
N SER A 496 8.24 -4.95 -17.02
CA SER A 496 8.22 -6.33 -16.52
C SER A 496 8.23 -6.39 -14.98
N ILE A 497 9.04 -5.57 -14.32
CA ILE A 497 9.09 -5.48 -12.85
C ILE A 497 7.73 -5.02 -12.28
N LEU A 498 7.14 -3.99 -12.88
CA LEU A 498 5.83 -3.47 -12.46
C LEU A 498 4.73 -4.51 -12.68
N SER A 499 4.67 -5.12 -13.86
CA SER A 499 3.73 -6.20 -14.19
C SER A 499 3.87 -7.38 -13.25
N GLY A 500 5.09 -7.86 -13.03
CA GLY A 500 5.36 -8.99 -12.15
C GLY A 500 4.92 -8.75 -10.71
N ARG A 501 5.17 -7.57 -10.17
CA ARG A 501 4.71 -7.18 -8.83
C ARG A 501 3.19 -7.15 -8.73
N ALA A 502 2.51 -6.53 -9.70
CA ALA A 502 1.05 -6.45 -9.72
C ALA A 502 0.42 -7.86 -9.81
N ILE A 503 0.92 -8.71 -10.70
CA ILE A 503 0.48 -10.11 -10.83
C ILE A 503 0.72 -10.89 -9.54
N GLY A 504 1.92 -10.77 -8.96
CA GLY A 504 2.25 -11.47 -7.72
C GLY A 504 1.34 -11.08 -6.56
N GLN A 505 0.98 -9.80 -6.44
CA GLN A 505 0.01 -9.33 -5.45
C GLN A 505 -1.40 -9.84 -5.74
N ALA A 506 -1.85 -9.79 -7.01
CA ALA A 506 -3.16 -10.28 -7.42
C ALA A 506 -3.35 -11.78 -7.10
N LEU A 507 -2.37 -12.61 -7.47
CA LEU A 507 -2.41 -14.05 -7.19
C LEU A 507 -2.34 -14.36 -5.69
N ARG A 508 -1.61 -13.56 -4.90
CA ARG A 508 -1.64 -13.67 -3.43
C ARG A 508 -3.00 -13.30 -2.85
N ARG A 509 -3.65 -12.24 -3.34
CA ARG A 509 -5.03 -11.89 -2.93
C ARG A 509 -6.03 -13.00 -3.26
N LYS A 510 -5.82 -13.70 -4.36
CA LYS A 510 -6.56 -14.93 -4.71
C LYS A 510 -6.12 -16.14 -3.87
N GLY A 511 -5.06 -15.96 -3.03
CA GLY A 511 -4.53 -16.84 -2.01
C GLY A 511 -3.58 -17.90 -2.54
N HIS A 512 -3.01 -17.77 -3.73
CA HIS A 512 -1.95 -18.66 -4.20
C HIS A 512 -0.64 -18.39 -3.47
N GLN A 513 0.22 -19.40 -3.34
CA GLN A 513 1.59 -19.25 -2.86
C GLN A 513 2.43 -18.71 -4.01
N VAL A 514 3.00 -17.52 -3.86
CA VAL A 514 3.69 -16.86 -4.97
C VAL A 514 5.15 -16.61 -4.64
N THR A 515 6.04 -17.19 -5.44
CA THR A 515 7.48 -16.93 -5.43
C THR A 515 7.83 -16.00 -6.61
N MET A 516 8.46 -14.88 -6.31
CA MET A 516 8.91 -13.91 -7.32
C MET A 516 10.31 -14.29 -7.83
N VAL A 517 10.50 -14.41 -9.15
CA VAL A 517 11.76 -14.83 -9.77
C VAL A 517 12.20 -13.78 -10.80
N ASP A 518 13.27 -13.03 -10.50
CA ASP A 518 13.90 -12.16 -11.52
C ASP A 518 14.69 -13.01 -12.52
N MET A 519 14.33 -12.90 -13.79
CA MET A 519 14.95 -13.69 -14.86
C MET A 519 16.45 -13.40 -15.05
N THR A 520 16.91 -12.19 -14.74
CA THR A 520 18.34 -11.85 -14.76
C THR A 520 19.10 -12.68 -13.73
N GLU A 521 18.54 -12.86 -12.53
CA GLU A 521 19.14 -13.70 -11.50
C GLU A 521 19.12 -15.18 -11.89
N LEU A 522 18.04 -15.64 -12.53
CA LEU A 522 17.93 -17.01 -13.01
C LEU A 522 19.02 -17.36 -14.04
N LEU A 523 19.28 -16.45 -14.98
CA LEU A 523 20.29 -16.65 -16.02
C LEU A 523 21.73 -16.59 -15.50
N LEU A 524 21.98 -15.84 -14.41
CA LEU A 524 23.32 -15.64 -13.84
C LEU A 524 23.72 -16.70 -12.81
N ARG A 525 22.77 -17.43 -12.20
CA ARG A 525 23.07 -18.44 -11.18
C ARG A 525 23.51 -19.77 -11.80
N LYS A 526 24.62 -20.29 -11.32
CA LYS A 526 25.07 -21.67 -11.58
C LYS A 526 24.28 -22.64 -10.67
N GLY A 527 22.98 -22.80 -10.91
CA GLY A 527 22.13 -23.66 -10.11
C GLY A 527 20.90 -24.13 -10.88
N SER A 528 20.18 -25.08 -10.32
CA SER A 528 18.90 -25.57 -10.88
C SER A 528 17.81 -24.51 -10.74
N VAL A 529 16.90 -24.42 -11.70
CA VAL A 529 15.65 -23.63 -11.55
C VAL A 529 14.87 -24.05 -10.30
N LEU A 530 15.01 -25.28 -9.86
CA LEU A 530 14.41 -25.82 -8.64
C LEU A 530 14.98 -25.20 -7.36
N ASP A 531 16.21 -24.66 -7.37
CA ASP A 531 16.83 -24.02 -6.22
C ASP A 531 16.16 -22.67 -5.86
N PHE A 532 15.40 -22.05 -6.79
CA PHE A 532 14.65 -20.83 -6.55
C PHE A 532 13.32 -21.05 -5.85
N THR A 533 12.76 -22.24 -5.99
CA THR A 533 11.44 -22.59 -5.44
C THR A 533 11.55 -23.31 -4.11
N GLY A 534 12.76 -23.55 -3.61
CA GLY A 534 12.97 -24.40 -2.44
C GLY A 534 12.67 -25.86 -2.74
N THR A 535 12.18 -26.60 -1.77
CA THR A 535 11.89 -28.04 -1.88
C THR A 535 10.59 -28.38 -2.63
N ILE A 536 9.82 -27.38 -3.08
CA ILE A 536 8.49 -27.56 -3.69
C ILE A 536 8.56 -27.17 -5.16
N ARG A 537 8.24 -28.11 -6.06
CA ARG A 537 8.07 -27.84 -7.49
C ARG A 537 6.85 -26.95 -7.68
N PRO A 538 6.93 -25.84 -8.46
CA PRO A 538 5.77 -24.98 -8.72
C PRO A 538 4.73 -25.72 -9.59
N ASP A 539 3.46 -25.39 -9.36
CA ASP A 539 2.34 -25.89 -10.18
C ASP A 539 2.30 -25.17 -11.53
N VAL A 540 2.75 -23.90 -11.57
CA VAL A 540 2.71 -23.07 -12.77
C VAL A 540 3.70 -21.91 -12.68
N ALA A 541 4.24 -21.51 -13.86
CA ALA A 541 5.02 -20.30 -14.03
C ALA A 541 4.15 -19.21 -14.69
N PHE A 542 3.98 -18.07 -14.03
CA PHE A 542 3.36 -16.90 -14.63
C PHE A 542 4.42 -16.02 -15.29
N LEU A 543 4.37 -15.88 -16.61
CA LEU A 543 5.35 -15.11 -17.37
C LEU A 543 4.93 -13.62 -17.42
N ALA A 544 5.67 -12.78 -16.71
CA ALA A 544 5.54 -11.33 -16.70
C ALA A 544 6.76 -10.63 -17.29
N VAL A 545 7.55 -11.35 -18.09
CA VAL A 545 8.73 -10.85 -18.82
C VAL A 545 8.33 -10.42 -20.22
N HIS A 546 9.06 -9.43 -20.77
CA HIS A 546 8.78 -8.87 -22.08
C HIS A 546 10.06 -8.79 -22.94
N GLY A 547 9.89 -8.81 -24.26
CA GLY A 547 10.97 -8.66 -25.23
C GLY A 547 11.78 -9.93 -25.48
N THR A 548 13.06 -9.75 -25.80
CA THR A 548 14.00 -10.85 -26.14
C THR A 548 14.07 -11.89 -25.02
N HIS A 549 14.16 -13.17 -25.37
CA HIS A 549 14.14 -14.36 -24.52
C HIS A 549 12.79 -14.63 -23.82
N ALA A 550 11.84 -13.70 -23.87
CA ALA A 550 10.52 -13.85 -23.28
C ALA A 550 9.44 -14.14 -24.33
N GLU A 551 9.43 -13.40 -25.44
CA GLU A 551 8.39 -13.46 -26.47
C GLU A 551 8.82 -14.25 -27.72
N ASP A 552 9.99 -14.87 -27.69
CA ASP A 552 10.61 -15.58 -28.84
C ASP A 552 10.59 -17.12 -28.73
N GLY A 553 10.02 -17.66 -27.65
CA GLY A 553 9.95 -19.09 -27.38
C GLY A 553 11.08 -19.64 -26.48
N ALA A 554 12.08 -18.83 -26.11
CA ALA A 554 13.21 -19.30 -25.33
C ALA A 554 12.82 -19.70 -23.89
N ILE A 555 12.12 -18.82 -23.17
CA ILE A 555 11.64 -19.10 -21.81
C ILE A 555 10.57 -20.20 -21.79
N GLN A 556 9.73 -20.26 -22.80
CA GLN A 556 8.73 -21.31 -22.99
C GLN A 556 9.41 -22.67 -23.11
N GLY A 557 10.48 -22.75 -23.92
CA GLY A 557 11.28 -23.96 -24.05
C GLY A 557 11.92 -24.43 -22.75
N LEU A 558 12.34 -23.53 -21.88
CA LEU A 558 12.84 -23.87 -20.55
C LEU A 558 11.76 -24.57 -19.72
N PHE A 559 10.53 -24.01 -19.65
CA PHE A 559 9.44 -24.57 -18.86
C PHE A 559 8.89 -25.87 -19.45
N GLU A 560 8.90 -26.03 -20.80
CA GLU A 560 8.57 -27.30 -21.44
C GLU A 560 9.53 -28.42 -20.99
N LEU A 561 10.84 -28.16 -21.01
CA LEU A 561 11.85 -29.13 -20.56
C LEU A 561 11.74 -29.47 -19.07
N LEU A 562 11.27 -28.54 -18.27
CA LEU A 562 11.05 -28.74 -16.84
C LEU A 562 9.69 -29.36 -16.54
N HIS A 563 8.83 -29.54 -17.53
CA HIS A 563 7.44 -29.98 -17.40
C HIS A 563 6.65 -29.12 -16.40
N ILE A 564 6.88 -27.79 -16.40
CA ILE A 564 6.16 -26.83 -15.58
C ILE A 564 5.18 -26.07 -16.49
N PRO A 565 3.87 -26.11 -16.19
CA PRO A 565 2.89 -25.26 -16.89
C PRO A 565 3.28 -23.79 -16.84
N TYR A 566 3.01 -23.03 -17.90
CA TYR A 566 3.32 -21.61 -17.95
C TYR A 566 2.24 -20.82 -18.68
N THR A 567 2.04 -19.54 -18.30
CA THR A 567 1.09 -18.64 -18.93
C THR A 567 1.60 -18.11 -20.26
N GLY A 568 0.66 -17.75 -21.15
CA GLY A 568 0.98 -17.26 -22.50
C GLY A 568 1.07 -18.36 -23.53
N SER A 569 1.53 -17.99 -24.70
CA SER A 569 1.59 -18.88 -25.87
C SER A 569 2.80 -19.81 -25.82
N GLY A 570 2.70 -20.95 -26.49
CA GLY A 570 3.78 -21.93 -26.60
C GLY A 570 4.95 -21.47 -27.50
N ILE A 571 5.99 -22.31 -27.61
CA ILE A 571 7.25 -22.02 -28.31
C ILE A 571 7.01 -21.53 -29.74
N LEU A 572 6.22 -22.29 -30.51
CA LEU A 572 6.04 -22.02 -31.96
C LEU A 572 5.28 -20.69 -32.16
N ALA A 573 4.18 -20.48 -31.41
CA ALA A 573 3.37 -19.28 -31.56
C ALA A 573 4.16 -18.02 -31.14
N SER A 574 4.93 -18.07 -30.06
CA SER A 574 5.81 -16.98 -29.62
C SER A 574 6.88 -16.67 -30.67
N ALA A 575 7.59 -17.69 -31.19
CA ALA A 575 8.62 -17.50 -32.20
C ALA A 575 8.07 -16.97 -33.55
N LEU A 576 6.83 -17.34 -33.91
CA LEU A 576 6.15 -16.80 -35.08
C LEU A 576 5.72 -15.34 -34.86
N ALA A 577 5.06 -15.06 -33.73
CA ALA A 577 4.48 -13.73 -33.44
C ALA A 577 5.55 -12.64 -33.40
N ILE A 578 6.70 -12.89 -32.78
CA ILE A 578 7.82 -11.93 -32.73
C ILE A 578 8.40 -11.63 -34.11
N ASP A 579 8.36 -12.59 -35.07
CA ASP A 579 8.83 -12.41 -36.43
C ASP A 579 7.74 -11.82 -37.32
N LYS A 580 7.70 -10.48 -37.40
CA LYS A 580 6.64 -9.73 -38.10
C LYS A 580 6.46 -10.14 -39.55
N ASN A 581 7.55 -10.46 -40.26
CA ASN A 581 7.48 -10.90 -41.66
C ASN A 581 6.77 -12.26 -41.81
N ARG A 582 7.06 -13.20 -40.93
CA ARG A 582 6.39 -14.53 -40.94
C ARG A 582 4.97 -14.44 -40.49
N THR A 583 4.69 -13.69 -39.43
CA THR A 583 3.34 -13.39 -38.92
C THR A 583 2.46 -12.84 -40.05
N LYS A 584 2.91 -11.78 -40.74
CA LYS A 584 2.14 -11.17 -41.82
C LYS A 584 1.84 -12.10 -42.98
N LYS A 585 2.76 -12.99 -43.33
CA LYS A 585 2.52 -14.02 -44.36
C LYS A 585 1.40 -14.98 -43.96
N ILE A 586 1.46 -15.50 -42.71
CA ILE A 586 0.42 -16.41 -42.18
C ILE A 586 -0.95 -15.71 -42.12
N LEU A 587 -0.99 -14.46 -41.66
CA LEU A 587 -2.22 -13.67 -41.57
C LEU A 587 -2.80 -13.39 -42.96
N SER A 588 -1.96 -12.99 -43.92
CA SER A 588 -2.37 -12.75 -45.31
C SER A 588 -2.92 -14.02 -45.97
N ASP A 589 -2.24 -15.15 -45.78
CA ASP A 589 -2.70 -16.47 -46.32
C ASP A 589 -4.04 -16.90 -45.68
N SER A 590 -4.36 -16.38 -44.49
CA SER A 590 -5.62 -16.58 -43.80
C SER A 590 -6.70 -15.53 -44.15
N GLY A 591 -6.46 -14.67 -45.12
CA GLY A 591 -7.39 -13.64 -45.59
C GLY A 591 -7.47 -12.39 -44.72
N ILE A 592 -6.53 -12.19 -43.79
CA ILE A 592 -6.43 -11.00 -42.95
C ILE A 592 -5.61 -9.93 -43.68
N LEU A 593 -6.11 -8.71 -43.77
CA LEU A 593 -5.40 -7.59 -44.37
C LEU A 593 -4.21 -7.18 -43.49
N VAL A 594 -3.05 -7.06 -44.13
CA VAL A 594 -1.83 -6.54 -43.53
C VAL A 594 -1.27 -5.43 -44.44
N PRO A 595 -0.52 -4.44 -43.92
CA PRO A 595 0.12 -3.44 -44.78
C PRO A 595 1.00 -4.10 -45.84
N ALA A 596 0.93 -3.61 -47.08
CA ALA A 596 1.85 -4.03 -48.13
C ALA A 596 3.29 -3.70 -47.69
N GLY A 597 4.22 -4.66 -47.90
CA GLY A 597 5.56 -4.46 -47.35
C GLY A 597 6.66 -5.29 -48.04
N GLN A 598 7.88 -4.92 -47.73
CA GLN A 598 9.11 -5.60 -48.20
C GLN A 598 9.97 -5.98 -46.99
N PHE A 599 10.39 -7.23 -46.94
CA PHE A 599 11.35 -7.68 -45.93
C PHE A 599 12.77 -7.69 -46.52
N LEU A 600 13.72 -7.13 -45.78
CA LEU A 600 15.12 -7.10 -46.09
C LEU A 600 15.92 -7.89 -45.05
N SER A 601 16.63 -8.96 -45.49
CA SER A 601 17.57 -9.72 -44.65
C SER A 601 18.99 -9.12 -44.66
N ASN A 602 19.30 -8.33 -45.69
CA ASN A 602 20.54 -7.60 -45.89
C ASN A 602 20.23 -6.29 -46.64
N LYS A 603 21.24 -5.45 -46.90
CA LYS A 603 21.05 -4.23 -47.70
C LYS A 603 20.80 -4.61 -49.16
N ALA A 604 19.55 -4.88 -49.52
CA ALA A 604 19.06 -5.14 -50.86
C ALA A 604 18.36 -3.93 -51.47
N ASP A 605 17.93 -4.02 -52.73
CA ASP A 605 17.20 -2.96 -53.41
C ASP A 605 15.85 -2.70 -52.70
N ILE A 606 15.57 -1.44 -52.43
CA ILE A 606 14.35 -0.99 -51.78
C ILE A 606 13.33 -0.69 -52.88
N HIS A 607 12.19 -1.38 -52.86
CA HIS A 607 11.12 -1.23 -53.85
C HIS A 607 9.93 -0.44 -53.33
N ILE A 608 9.79 -0.30 -52.01
CA ILE A 608 8.71 0.46 -51.36
C ILE A 608 9.02 1.97 -51.48
N GLN A 609 7.98 2.75 -51.85
CA GLN A 609 8.06 4.18 -51.95
C GLN A 609 7.54 4.84 -50.66
N ALA A 610 8.05 6.03 -50.34
CA ALA A 610 7.54 6.85 -49.25
C ALA A 610 6.12 7.42 -49.60
N PRO A 611 5.24 7.61 -48.58
CA PRO A 611 5.50 7.44 -47.16
C PRO A 611 5.42 5.98 -46.72
N ALA A 612 6.32 5.57 -45.82
CA ALA A 612 6.45 4.18 -45.36
C ALA A 612 6.83 4.10 -43.86
N ILE A 613 6.57 2.94 -43.25
CA ILE A 613 7.08 2.60 -41.92
C ILE A 613 8.26 1.66 -42.08
N VAL A 614 9.37 1.98 -41.43
CA VAL A 614 10.56 1.11 -41.40
C VAL A 614 10.80 0.65 -39.98
N LYS A 615 10.89 -0.65 -39.76
CA LYS A 615 11.02 -1.24 -38.39
C LYS A 615 11.86 -2.51 -38.41
N PRO A 616 12.56 -2.83 -37.29
CA PRO A 616 13.18 -4.13 -37.10
C PRO A 616 12.12 -5.24 -37.14
N ASN A 617 12.51 -6.41 -37.67
CA ASN A 617 11.57 -7.53 -37.82
C ASN A 617 11.16 -8.20 -36.48
N ARG A 618 12.08 -8.18 -35.48
CA ARG A 618 11.91 -8.94 -34.23
C ARG A 618 11.97 -8.09 -32.95
N GLU A 619 11.87 -6.77 -33.06
CA GLU A 619 11.83 -5.88 -31.93
C GLU A 619 10.40 -5.47 -31.57
N GLY A 620 10.16 -5.25 -30.26
CA GLY A 620 8.92 -4.73 -29.70
C GLY A 620 8.95 -3.22 -29.43
N SER A 621 7.90 -2.69 -28.82
CA SER A 621 7.81 -1.35 -28.22
C SER A 621 8.30 -0.19 -29.08
N THR A 622 8.08 -0.27 -30.40
CA THR A 622 8.49 0.79 -31.37
C THR A 622 10.01 1.05 -31.41
N VAL A 623 10.82 0.18 -30.83
CA VAL A 623 12.29 0.29 -30.87
C VAL A 623 12.79 0.20 -32.32
N GLY A 624 13.58 1.17 -32.73
CA GLY A 624 14.16 1.20 -34.09
C GLY A 624 13.18 1.53 -35.21
N LEU A 625 11.91 1.86 -34.89
CA LEU A 625 10.91 2.29 -35.87
C LEU A 625 11.21 3.68 -36.43
N THR A 626 10.92 3.86 -37.72
CA THR A 626 11.03 5.14 -38.42
C THR A 626 9.80 5.40 -39.28
N PHE A 627 9.15 6.55 -39.09
CA PHE A 627 8.09 7.09 -39.95
C PHE A 627 8.76 7.83 -41.11
N ALA A 628 8.93 7.15 -42.24
CA ALA A 628 9.63 7.68 -43.41
C ALA A 628 8.69 8.43 -44.30
N LYS A 629 8.89 9.75 -44.41
CA LYS A 629 8.11 10.66 -45.30
C LYS A 629 8.76 10.85 -46.66
N THR A 630 10.06 10.59 -46.72
CA THR A 630 10.87 10.69 -47.94
C THR A 630 11.61 9.37 -48.21
N GLN A 631 12.18 9.21 -49.42
CA GLN A 631 12.97 8.05 -49.77
C GLN A 631 14.28 8.02 -48.97
N GLU A 632 14.85 9.17 -48.66
CA GLU A 632 16.02 9.31 -47.80
C GLU A 632 15.74 8.78 -46.37
N ASP A 633 14.56 9.11 -45.81
CA ASP A 633 14.13 8.62 -44.49
C ASP A 633 14.03 7.09 -44.48
N ILE A 634 13.60 6.46 -45.60
CA ILE A 634 13.54 5.01 -45.72
C ILE A 634 14.97 4.40 -45.63
N ILE A 635 15.93 4.99 -46.30
CA ILE A 635 17.32 4.53 -46.33
C ILE A 635 17.95 4.65 -44.94
N GLU A 636 17.70 5.79 -44.27
CA GLU A 636 18.15 6.02 -42.89
C GLU A 636 17.48 5.03 -41.93
N GLY A 637 16.15 4.86 -42.03
CA GLY A 637 15.38 3.91 -41.25
C GLY A 637 15.86 2.48 -41.41
N VAL A 638 16.15 2.03 -42.63
CA VAL A 638 16.74 0.71 -42.91
C VAL A 638 18.10 0.57 -42.24
N THR A 639 18.93 1.60 -42.32
CA THR A 639 20.26 1.57 -41.67
C THR A 639 20.13 1.44 -40.15
N LYS A 640 19.16 2.12 -39.53
CA LYS A 640 18.84 2.04 -38.10
C LYS A 640 18.26 0.66 -37.74
N ALA A 641 17.26 0.18 -38.48
CA ALA A 641 16.57 -1.08 -38.18
C ALA A 641 17.50 -2.29 -38.35
N MET A 642 18.46 -2.24 -39.28
CA MET A 642 19.46 -3.32 -39.52
C MET A 642 20.51 -3.44 -38.38
N GLN A 643 20.50 -2.54 -37.39
CA GLN A 643 21.34 -2.70 -36.19
C GLN A 643 20.78 -3.76 -35.26
N TYR A 644 19.52 -4.13 -35.44
CA TYR A 644 18.83 -5.15 -34.63
C TYR A 644 18.80 -6.51 -35.34
N PRO A 645 18.77 -7.61 -34.61
CA PRO A 645 18.77 -8.94 -35.21
C PRO A 645 17.45 -9.25 -35.95
N GLY A 646 17.52 -10.06 -36.98
CA GLY A 646 16.36 -10.61 -37.68
C GLY A 646 15.92 -9.83 -38.95
N GLY A 647 16.65 -8.79 -39.34
CA GLY A 647 16.36 -8.05 -40.58
C GLY A 647 15.39 -6.88 -40.39
N CYS A 648 14.98 -6.25 -41.47
CA CYS A 648 14.20 -5.05 -41.51
C CYS A 648 12.92 -5.25 -42.33
N LEU A 649 11.80 -4.68 -41.88
CA LEU A 649 10.53 -4.63 -42.58
C LEU A 649 10.23 -3.17 -42.98
N ILE A 650 9.91 -2.96 -44.26
CA ILE A 650 9.43 -1.67 -44.80
C ILE A 650 8.00 -1.89 -45.23
N GLU A 651 7.08 -1.04 -44.77
CA GLU A 651 5.64 -1.21 -44.97
C GLU A 651 4.98 0.09 -45.42
N GLU A 652 3.91 -0.02 -46.20
CA GLU A 652 3.00 1.11 -46.45
C GLU A 652 2.57 1.75 -45.13
N TRP A 653 2.63 3.07 -45.05
CA TRP A 653 2.13 3.80 -43.90
C TRP A 653 0.60 3.93 -43.98
N ILE A 654 -0.10 3.07 -43.27
CA ILE A 654 -1.57 3.09 -43.17
C ILE A 654 -1.99 4.19 -42.19
N GLN A 655 -2.78 5.13 -42.67
CA GLN A 655 -3.38 6.18 -41.86
C GLN A 655 -4.82 5.81 -41.49
N GLY A 656 -5.23 5.95 -40.22
CA GLY A 656 -6.55 5.58 -39.75
C GLY A 656 -6.65 5.64 -38.21
N VAL A 657 -7.68 5.04 -37.66
CA VAL A 657 -7.85 4.92 -36.22
C VAL A 657 -7.05 3.70 -35.74
N GLU A 658 -6.10 3.93 -34.86
CA GLU A 658 -5.30 2.85 -34.25
C GLU A 658 -6.09 2.23 -33.12
N ILE A 659 -6.24 0.91 -33.17
CA ILE A 659 -6.92 0.12 -32.15
C ILE A 659 -6.08 -1.09 -31.75
N SER A 660 -6.27 -1.52 -30.53
CA SER A 660 -5.65 -2.73 -30.00
C SER A 660 -6.73 -3.66 -29.46
N VAL A 661 -6.70 -4.93 -29.86
CA VAL A 661 -7.72 -5.90 -29.50
C VAL A 661 -7.08 -7.05 -28.72
N PRO A 662 -7.24 -7.10 -27.39
CA PRO A 662 -6.81 -8.24 -26.60
C PRO A 662 -7.72 -9.44 -26.83
N VAL A 663 -7.13 -10.63 -26.81
CA VAL A 663 -7.81 -11.93 -26.83
C VAL A 663 -7.45 -12.65 -25.53
N LEU A 664 -8.44 -13.14 -24.82
CA LEU A 664 -8.30 -13.91 -23.59
C LEU A 664 -8.89 -15.30 -23.77
N CYS A 665 -8.06 -16.36 -23.68
CA CYS A 665 -8.47 -17.76 -23.84
C CYS A 665 -9.30 -17.97 -25.11
N GLY A 666 -8.83 -17.42 -26.24
CA GLY A 666 -9.46 -17.55 -27.58
C GLY A 666 -10.67 -16.62 -27.83
N LYS A 667 -11.08 -15.78 -26.87
CA LYS A 667 -12.18 -14.81 -27.04
C LYS A 667 -11.65 -13.37 -27.01
N ALA A 668 -12.04 -12.58 -28.01
CA ALA A 668 -11.68 -11.17 -28.08
C ALA A 668 -12.41 -10.36 -27.00
N LEU A 669 -11.67 -9.51 -26.33
CA LEU A 669 -12.16 -8.49 -25.40
C LEU A 669 -12.54 -7.21 -26.17
N PRO A 670 -13.17 -6.21 -25.51
CA PRO A 670 -13.48 -4.93 -26.14
C PRO A 670 -12.24 -4.26 -26.75
N PRO A 671 -12.27 -3.82 -28.01
CA PRO A 671 -11.18 -3.08 -28.62
C PRO A 671 -10.85 -1.78 -27.87
N VAL A 672 -9.57 -1.46 -27.73
CA VAL A 672 -9.08 -0.21 -27.14
C VAL A 672 -8.58 0.70 -28.26
N GLU A 673 -9.12 1.91 -28.37
CA GLU A 673 -8.59 2.93 -29.26
C GLU A 673 -7.37 3.61 -28.63
N ILE A 674 -6.35 3.82 -29.44
CA ILE A 674 -5.09 4.46 -29.06
C ILE A 674 -5.04 5.80 -29.75
N ARG A 675 -5.13 6.90 -29.00
CA ARG A 675 -5.18 8.25 -29.53
C ARG A 675 -4.03 9.09 -28.94
N PRO A 676 -2.88 9.19 -29.66
CA PRO A 676 -1.82 10.10 -29.25
C PRO A 676 -2.30 11.54 -29.25
N LEU A 677 -1.92 12.33 -28.24
CA LEU A 677 -2.29 13.75 -28.16
C LEU A 677 -1.49 14.61 -29.16
N VAL A 678 -0.27 14.19 -29.46
CA VAL A 678 0.62 14.89 -30.40
C VAL A 678 1.39 13.86 -31.21
N GLY A 679 1.39 14.01 -32.56
CA GLY A 679 2.19 13.16 -33.45
C GLY A 679 1.65 11.75 -33.63
N GLU A 680 2.55 10.79 -33.81
CA GLU A 680 2.25 9.37 -34.02
C GLU A 680 2.50 8.58 -32.74
N TYR A 681 1.97 7.35 -32.67
CA TYR A 681 2.17 6.46 -31.52
C TYR A 681 3.60 5.87 -31.52
N ASP A 682 4.56 6.72 -31.14
CA ASP A 682 5.97 6.36 -31.02
C ASP A 682 6.33 5.89 -29.59
N PHE A 683 7.62 5.61 -29.36
CA PHE A 683 8.12 5.19 -28.05
C PHE A 683 7.84 6.23 -26.96
N ALA A 684 8.00 7.52 -27.26
CA ALA A 684 7.77 8.57 -26.29
C ALA A 684 6.28 8.68 -25.91
N ASN A 685 5.38 8.62 -26.90
CA ASN A 685 3.93 8.66 -26.67
C ASN A 685 3.41 7.40 -25.95
N LYS A 686 4.09 6.25 -26.09
CA LYS A 686 3.71 4.98 -25.44
C LYS A 686 4.03 4.95 -23.94
N TYR A 687 5.15 5.57 -23.53
CA TYR A 687 5.65 5.46 -22.14
C TYR A 687 5.61 6.77 -21.35
N THR A 688 5.22 7.89 -21.97
CA THR A 688 5.04 9.15 -21.26
C THR A 688 3.61 9.22 -20.69
N PRO A 689 3.44 9.29 -19.37
CA PRO A 689 2.12 9.39 -18.77
C PRO A 689 1.32 10.57 -19.32
N GLY A 690 0.11 10.31 -19.80
CA GLY A 690 -0.78 11.34 -20.34
C GLY A 690 -0.48 11.78 -21.79
N ALA A 691 0.51 11.20 -22.48
CA ALA A 691 0.77 11.51 -23.89
C ALA A 691 -0.20 10.82 -24.85
N THR A 692 -0.87 9.77 -24.41
CA THR A 692 -1.84 9.00 -25.20
C THR A 692 -3.12 8.82 -24.40
N ILE A 693 -4.27 8.95 -25.07
CA ILE A 693 -5.59 8.64 -24.51
C ILE A 693 -5.98 7.24 -25.00
N GLU A 694 -6.32 6.37 -24.04
CA GLU A 694 -6.84 5.03 -24.29
C GLU A 694 -8.35 5.02 -24.04
N ILE A 695 -9.14 4.69 -25.06
CA ILE A 695 -10.60 4.67 -24.99
C ILE A 695 -11.09 3.24 -25.15
N CYS A 696 -11.78 2.71 -24.16
CA CYS A 696 -12.32 1.36 -24.20
C CYS A 696 -13.80 1.32 -23.76
N PRO A 697 -14.72 0.83 -24.62
CA PRO A 697 -14.49 0.36 -25.99
C PRO A 697 -14.13 1.51 -26.95
N ALA A 698 -13.41 1.16 -28.02
CA ALA A 698 -12.98 2.11 -29.05
C ALA A 698 -14.17 2.89 -29.67
N GLU A 699 -13.98 4.18 -29.98
CA GLU A 699 -14.99 5.07 -30.57
C GLU A 699 -15.11 4.88 -32.10
N ILE A 700 -15.33 3.64 -32.55
CA ILE A 700 -15.58 3.26 -33.94
C ILE A 700 -16.97 2.63 -34.08
N SER A 701 -17.43 2.40 -35.32
CA SER A 701 -18.77 1.81 -35.53
C SER A 701 -18.86 0.41 -34.93
N GLN A 702 -20.06 0.01 -34.48
CA GLN A 702 -20.32 -1.32 -33.93
C GLN A 702 -19.88 -2.44 -34.90
N LEU A 703 -20.10 -2.24 -36.21
CA LEU A 703 -19.65 -3.18 -37.24
C LEU A 703 -18.13 -3.34 -37.25
N HIS A 704 -17.39 -2.23 -37.08
CA HIS A 704 -15.92 -2.27 -37.03
C HIS A 704 -15.42 -2.91 -35.72
N LEU A 705 -16.10 -2.69 -34.58
CA LEU A 705 -15.77 -3.37 -33.32
C LEU A 705 -15.87 -4.90 -33.49
N GLU A 706 -16.99 -5.39 -34.00
CA GLU A 706 -17.21 -6.83 -34.21
C GLU A 706 -16.24 -7.43 -35.24
N LYS A 707 -15.96 -6.69 -36.32
CA LYS A 707 -15.00 -7.12 -37.36
C LYS A 707 -13.58 -7.19 -36.78
N ALA A 708 -13.14 -6.19 -36.00
CA ALA A 708 -11.83 -6.16 -35.34
C ALA A 708 -11.65 -7.31 -34.34
N GLN A 709 -12.68 -7.57 -33.53
CA GLN A 709 -12.69 -8.70 -32.60
C GLN A 709 -12.57 -10.04 -33.35
N LYS A 710 -13.29 -10.22 -34.44
CA LYS A 710 -13.21 -11.44 -35.24
C LYS A 710 -11.85 -11.63 -35.91
N ILE A 711 -11.24 -10.55 -36.37
CA ILE A 711 -9.87 -10.57 -36.95
C ILE A 711 -8.87 -10.97 -35.86
N ALA A 712 -8.96 -10.40 -34.64
CA ALA A 712 -8.09 -10.73 -33.53
C ALA A 712 -8.20 -12.21 -33.10
N GLU A 713 -9.43 -12.75 -32.99
CA GLU A 713 -9.66 -14.17 -32.71
C GLU A 713 -9.06 -15.07 -33.79
N THR A 714 -9.20 -14.67 -35.07
CA THR A 714 -8.64 -15.42 -36.18
C THR A 714 -7.11 -15.37 -36.14
N ALA A 715 -6.51 -14.19 -35.94
CA ALA A 715 -5.06 -14.03 -35.81
C ALA A 715 -4.47 -14.85 -34.65
N HIS A 716 -5.15 -14.81 -33.49
CA HIS A 716 -4.81 -15.62 -32.32
C HIS A 716 -4.79 -17.13 -32.67
N SER A 717 -5.84 -17.61 -33.33
CA SER A 717 -6.01 -19.03 -33.67
C SER A 717 -5.00 -19.51 -34.72
N VAL A 718 -4.82 -18.76 -35.81
CA VAL A 718 -3.95 -19.22 -36.94
C VAL A 718 -2.46 -19.17 -36.57
N LEU A 719 -2.05 -18.33 -35.62
CA LEU A 719 -0.70 -18.32 -35.07
C LEU A 719 -0.51 -19.37 -33.97
N GLY A 720 -1.59 -20.02 -33.52
CA GLY A 720 -1.55 -20.98 -32.42
C GLY A 720 -1.28 -20.29 -31.06
N CYS A 721 -1.73 -19.04 -30.89
CA CYS A 721 -1.63 -18.35 -29.63
C CYS A 721 -2.51 -18.99 -28.56
N GLU A 722 -2.10 -18.87 -27.29
CA GLU A 722 -2.79 -19.41 -26.12
C GLU A 722 -2.80 -18.40 -24.98
N GLY A 723 -3.70 -18.59 -23.99
CA GLY A 723 -3.83 -17.69 -22.85
C GLY A 723 -4.29 -16.30 -23.29
N ALA A 724 -3.37 -15.34 -23.28
CA ALA A 724 -3.63 -14.00 -23.79
C ALA A 724 -2.76 -13.64 -24.98
N SER A 725 -3.33 -12.92 -25.94
CA SER A 725 -2.61 -12.22 -26.99
C SER A 725 -3.23 -10.84 -27.21
N ARG A 726 -2.52 -9.97 -27.92
CA ARG A 726 -3.02 -8.64 -28.31
C ARG A 726 -2.69 -8.40 -29.76
N THR A 727 -3.70 -8.02 -30.53
CA THR A 727 -3.54 -7.72 -31.95
C THR A 727 -3.70 -6.21 -32.17
N ASP A 728 -2.65 -5.56 -32.65
CA ASP A 728 -2.63 -4.12 -32.93
C ASP A 728 -3.02 -3.88 -34.39
N MET A 729 -3.96 -2.97 -34.65
CA MET A 729 -4.63 -2.76 -35.94
C MET A 729 -4.83 -1.31 -36.26
N ILE A 730 -5.00 -0.99 -37.55
CA ILE A 730 -5.49 0.32 -38.01
C ILE A 730 -6.79 0.14 -38.81
N VAL A 731 -7.80 0.92 -38.45
CA VAL A 731 -9.08 1.04 -39.16
C VAL A 731 -9.00 2.18 -40.16
N ARG A 732 -9.06 1.87 -41.47
CA ARG A 732 -9.06 2.81 -42.60
C ARG A 732 -10.33 2.65 -43.44
N GLY A 733 -11.32 3.48 -43.24
CA GLY A 733 -12.63 3.29 -43.86
C GLY A 733 -13.24 1.97 -43.45
N ASP A 734 -13.59 1.10 -44.41
CA ASP A 734 -14.15 -0.24 -44.13
C ASP A 734 -13.09 -1.34 -43.99
N GLU A 735 -11.82 -1.01 -44.14
CA GLU A 735 -10.69 -1.94 -44.07
C GLU A 735 -10.03 -1.88 -42.70
N ILE A 736 -9.61 -3.06 -42.19
CA ILE A 736 -8.88 -3.18 -40.94
C ILE A 736 -7.57 -3.93 -41.23
N TYR A 737 -6.45 -3.27 -40.94
CA TYR A 737 -5.11 -3.81 -41.20
C TYR A 737 -4.46 -4.23 -39.90
N VAL A 738 -3.95 -5.47 -39.82
CA VAL A 738 -3.19 -5.97 -38.69
C VAL A 738 -1.74 -5.55 -38.81
N LEU A 739 -1.21 -4.89 -37.78
CA LEU A 739 0.16 -4.43 -37.69
C LEU A 739 1.09 -5.49 -37.08
N GLU A 740 0.67 -6.06 -35.96
CA GLU A 740 1.41 -7.09 -35.21
C GLU A 740 0.51 -7.84 -34.23
N VAL A 741 1.00 -8.97 -33.74
CA VAL A 741 0.40 -9.76 -32.66
C VAL A 741 1.41 -9.95 -31.56
N ASN A 742 1.04 -9.58 -30.32
CA ASN A 742 1.84 -9.71 -29.12
C ASN A 742 1.33 -10.88 -28.28
N THR A 743 2.21 -11.81 -27.89
CA THR A 743 1.88 -13.04 -27.15
C THR A 743 2.06 -12.95 -25.64
N LEU A 744 2.70 -11.88 -25.13
CA LEU A 744 2.84 -11.56 -23.72
C LEU A 744 2.48 -10.08 -23.50
N PRO A 745 1.19 -9.70 -23.65
CA PRO A 745 0.79 -8.30 -23.48
C PRO A 745 1.04 -7.81 -22.06
N GLY A 746 1.37 -6.52 -21.92
CA GLY A 746 1.64 -5.89 -20.63
C GLY A 746 0.51 -6.04 -19.63
N MET A 747 0.88 -6.18 -18.36
CA MET A 747 0.00 -6.45 -17.23
C MET A 747 0.17 -5.43 -16.10
N THR A 748 0.45 -4.17 -16.44
CA THR A 748 0.35 -3.05 -15.48
C THR A 748 -1.07 -2.53 -15.39
N SER A 749 -1.39 -1.75 -14.38
CA SER A 749 -2.74 -1.14 -14.21
C SER A 749 -3.14 -0.23 -15.37
N THR A 750 -2.18 0.26 -16.15
CA THR A 750 -2.38 1.11 -17.35
C THR A 750 -2.21 0.35 -18.65
N SER A 751 -2.01 -0.97 -18.63
CA SER A 751 -1.84 -1.76 -19.85
C SER A 751 -3.18 -2.06 -20.53
N LEU A 752 -3.15 -2.18 -21.86
CA LEU A 752 -4.35 -2.34 -22.69
C LEU A 752 -5.16 -3.62 -22.38
N LEU A 753 -4.50 -4.74 -22.06
CA LEU A 753 -5.20 -5.98 -21.71
C LEU A 753 -6.00 -5.85 -20.39
N PRO A 754 -5.43 -5.40 -19.25
CA PRO A 754 -6.19 -5.15 -18.03
C PRO A 754 -7.31 -4.11 -18.21
N ASN A 755 -7.08 -3.04 -18.98
CA ASN A 755 -8.09 -2.01 -19.28
C ASN A 755 -9.29 -2.61 -20.04
N SER A 756 -9.02 -3.36 -21.09
CA SER A 756 -10.06 -4.06 -21.87
C SER A 756 -10.80 -5.13 -21.06
N ALA A 757 -10.08 -5.91 -20.24
CA ALA A 757 -10.67 -6.90 -19.35
C ALA A 757 -11.62 -6.26 -18.31
N LYS A 758 -11.20 -5.14 -17.70
CA LYS A 758 -12.04 -4.36 -16.78
C LYS A 758 -13.33 -3.89 -17.45
N THR A 759 -13.27 -3.40 -18.69
CA THR A 759 -14.44 -2.99 -19.47
C THR A 759 -15.36 -4.19 -19.76
N ALA A 760 -14.82 -5.39 -19.91
CA ALA A 760 -15.57 -6.63 -20.03
C ALA A 760 -16.09 -7.19 -18.68
N GLY A 761 -15.88 -6.49 -17.55
CA GLY A 761 -16.32 -6.91 -16.22
C GLY A 761 -15.37 -7.87 -15.51
N ILE A 762 -14.15 -8.06 -16.00
CA ILE A 762 -13.13 -8.93 -15.42
C ILE A 762 -12.12 -8.03 -14.68
N ASN A 763 -12.09 -8.11 -13.34
CA ASN A 763 -11.10 -7.37 -12.57
C ASN A 763 -9.70 -7.99 -12.73
N PHE A 764 -8.67 -7.27 -12.30
CA PHE A 764 -7.28 -7.66 -12.50
C PHE A 764 -6.92 -8.99 -11.81
N ASP A 765 -7.45 -9.22 -10.61
CA ASP A 765 -7.18 -10.45 -9.86
C ASP A 765 -7.80 -11.67 -10.55
N ASP A 766 -9.02 -11.52 -11.06
CA ASP A 766 -9.70 -12.57 -11.84
C ASP A 766 -8.98 -12.82 -13.17
N LEU A 767 -8.49 -11.76 -13.84
CA LEU A 767 -7.70 -11.90 -15.07
C LEU A 767 -6.44 -12.74 -14.83
N CYS A 768 -5.69 -12.45 -13.76
CA CYS A 768 -4.51 -13.23 -13.41
C CYS A 768 -4.85 -14.70 -13.09
N GLU A 769 -5.93 -14.94 -12.36
CA GLU A 769 -6.39 -16.29 -12.03
C GLU A 769 -6.82 -17.06 -13.28
N ILE A 770 -7.60 -16.44 -14.20
CA ILE A 770 -8.02 -17.05 -15.47
C ILE A 770 -6.82 -17.50 -16.30
N LEU A 771 -5.81 -16.62 -16.46
CA LEU A 771 -4.61 -16.95 -17.23
C LEU A 771 -3.81 -18.08 -16.61
N MET A 772 -3.72 -18.10 -15.28
CA MET A 772 -3.01 -19.14 -14.54
C MET A 772 -3.71 -20.50 -14.67
N GLU A 773 -5.02 -20.56 -14.45
CA GLU A 773 -5.78 -21.81 -14.54
C GLU A 773 -5.89 -22.33 -15.98
N ASP A 774 -5.96 -21.43 -16.98
CA ASP A 774 -5.85 -21.80 -18.40
C ASP A 774 -4.52 -22.51 -18.69
N ALA A 775 -3.41 -21.96 -18.20
CA ALA A 775 -2.08 -22.57 -18.37
C ALA A 775 -2.00 -23.98 -17.77
N ILE A 776 -2.51 -24.16 -16.54
CA ILE A 776 -2.53 -25.46 -15.86
C ILE A 776 -3.40 -26.46 -16.64
N SER A 777 -4.58 -26.04 -17.09
CA SER A 777 -5.52 -26.90 -17.83
C SER A 777 -4.92 -27.41 -19.15
N ARG A 778 -4.26 -26.56 -19.90
CA ARG A 778 -3.63 -26.90 -21.19
C ARG A 778 -2.50 -27.93 -21.03
N HIS A 779 -1.61 -27.72 -20.06
CA HIS A 779 -0.49 -28.62 -19.82
C HIS A 779 -0.90 -29.92 -19.10
N GLY A 780 -1.98 -29.90 -18.32
CA GLY A 780 -2.54 -31.10 -17.69
C GLY A 780 -3.11 -32.10 -18.70
N ASN A 781 -3.69 -31.61 -19.78
CA ASN A 781 -4.23 -32.44 -20.87
C ASN A 781 -3.12 -33.02 -21.76
N ALA A 782 -1.97 -32.36 -21.89
CA ALA A 782 -0.83 -32.84 -22.66
C ALA A 782 -0.09 -34.02 -22.01
N SER A 783 -0.19 -34.18 -20.68
CA SER A 783 0.44 -35.31 -19.96
C SER A 783 -0.39 -36.59 -19.94
N SER A 784 -1.60 -36.57 -20.47
CA SER A 784 -2.53 -37.71 -20.56
C SER A 784 -2.67 -38.23 -22.00
N SER A 785 -1.97 -37.70 -22.97
CA SER A 785 -1.81 -38.17 -24.34
C SER A 785 -0.35 -38.60 -24.58
#